data_8ef7dac346f42fc95098af398017a4dc
#
_entry.id   8ef7dac346f42fc95098af398017a4dc
#
_cell.length_a   1.000
_cell.length_b   1.000
_cell.length_c   1.000
_cell.angle_alpha   90.00
_cell.angle_beta   90.00
_cell.angle_gamma   90.00
#
_symmetry.space_group_name_H-M   'P 1'
#
loop_
_entity.id
_entity.type
_entity.pdbx_description
1 polymer ?
#
loop_
_entity_poly.entity_id
_entity_poly.type
_entity_poly.pdbx_seq_one_letter_code
_entity_poly.pdbx_strand_id
1 'polypeptide(L)'
;MEKSYLVVDSVEKLEEAIARTREAQKKFAAYTQEQVDKIFLAAASAANKARIPLAKMAAEETGMGIVEDKVIKNNYASEYIYNAYKNTRTCGVIEEDKAFGIKKIAEPIGVIAAVIPTTNPTSTAIFKCLIALKTRNAIIISPHPRAKNSTIAAARLVLEAAVAAGAPEGIIDWIDVPSLEMTNTVMKEADIILATGGPGMVKAAYSSGKPALGVGAGNTPAIIDESADILLAVNSIIHSKTFDNGMICASEQSVIVLESIYDAVKEEFAARGCYFLDPKETEKVRKIIIINDALNAKIVGQPAAKIAELAGVTVPEGTKILIGEVESVELSEEFAHEKLSPVLAMYKAKDFGDALSKAEQLVADGGYGHTSSVYLNEVTEQDKLAEFAARMKTCRILVNTPSAHGGIGDLYNFKLAPSLTLGCGSWGGNSVSDNVGVKHLLNIKTVAERRENMLWFRAPEKVYIKKGCLPVALDELRSVRGAKKAFIVTDTFLYQNGYTKPITDKLDEMGIAHTTFFNVQPDPTLGNVTEGAKQLAAFQPDTIIALGGGSAMDAAKIMWVLYEHPEADFMDMAMRFIDIRKRVYTFPKMGEKAYFIAIPTSAGTGSEVTPFAVITDENTGVKYPLADYELLPNMAIIDTDFHMSAPKGLTASSGIDAVTHAVEAYAAMLATDYTDGLALQALKNIFKYLPRAYDNGQTDEEAREKMANAATMAGMAFANAFLGVCHSMAHKLGAFHHLPHGVANALMIEEVLRFNAAEAPAKMGTFSQYDHPHTLARYAEIADYLGLGGKTDEEKLENLIKAINELKARVGIKETIKDYGIDEKDFLDRLDDMVEQAFDDQCTGANPRYPLMSEIKQMYLNAFYGSHFAETKKPTAAAVAEPAKIDDVK
;
A
#
# COMPACT_ATOMS: atom_id res chain seq x y z
N MET A 1 -36.65 -22.93 39.22
CA MET A 1 -35.36 -23.46 39.79
C MET A 1 -34.31 -22.41 39.56
N GLU A 2 -33.75 -21.86 40.61
CA GLU A 2 -32.59 -21.02 40.49
C GLU A 2 -31.45 -21.84 39.85
N LYS A 3 -30.90 -21.38 38.74
CA LYS A 3 -29.77 -22.05 38.10
C LYS A 3 -28.57 -21.95 39.06
N SER A 4 -28.08 -23.07 39.52
CA SER A 4 -26.85 -23.16 40.31
C SER A 4 -25.64 -22.97 39.36
N TYR A 5 -24.92 -21.86 39.47
CA TYR A 5 -23.66 -21.63 38.77
C TYR A 5 -22.50 -22.25 39.59
N LEU A 6 -21.43 -22.66 38.92
CA LEU A 6 -20.21 -23.07 39.57
C LEU A 6 -19.61 -21.83 40.28
N VAL A 7 -19.35 -21.96 41.56
CA VAL A 7 -18.67 -20.88 42.33
C VAL A 7 -17.17 -20.99 42.08
N VAL A 8 -16.57 -20.00 41.45
CA VAL A 8 -15.14 -19.94 41.10
C VAL A 8 -14.38 -19.22 42.18
N ASP A 9 -13.94 -19.98 43.20
CA ASP A 9 -13.28 -19.47 44.39
C ASP A 9 -11.85 -20.00 44.60
N SER A 10 -11.36 -20.85 43.68
CA SER A 10 -9.99 -21.39 43.69
C SER A 10 -9.44 -21.52 42.24
N VAL A 11 -8.13 -21.72 42.13
CA VAL A 11 -7.44 -21.87 40.82
C VAL A 11 -7.96 -23.10 40.10
N GLU A 12 -8.17 -24.23 40.81
CA GLU A 12 -8.70 -25.47 40.21
C GLU A 12 -10.09 -25.26 39.59
N LYS A 13 -10.99 -24.57 40.33
CA LYS A 13 -12.32 -24.25 39.79
C LYS A 13 -12.27 -23.23 38.66
N LEU A 14 -11.29 -22.34 38.66
CA LEU A 14 -11.06 -21.42 37.52
C LEU A 14 -10.63 -22.21 36.28
N GLU A 15 -9.76 -23.19 36.39
CA GLU A 15 -9.36 -24.06 35.28
C GLU A 15 -10.55 -24.86 34.75
N GLU A 16 -11.43 -25.37 35.60
CA GLU A 16 -12.70 -26.00 35.18
C GLU A 16 -13.61 -25.00 34.42
N ALA A 17 -13.74 -23.78 34.95
CA ALA A 17 -14.50 -22.71 34.30
C ALA A 17 -13.92 -22.37 32.93
N ILE A 18 -12.59 -22.22 32.80
CA ILE A 18 -11.91 -21.97 31.53
C ILE A 18 -12.18 -23.10 30.53
N ALA A 19 -12.07 -24.36 30.94
CA ALA A 19 -12.33 -25.50 30.08
C ALA A 19 -13.79 -25.52 29.58
N ARG A 20 -14.76 -25.27 30.45
CA ARG A 20 -16.19 -25.16 30.12
C ARG A 20 -16.44 -24.01 29.14
N THR A 21 -15.83 -22.86 29.40
CA THR A 21 -15.96 -21.65 28.57
C THR A 21 -15.37 -21.87 27.18
N ARG A 22 -14.24 -22.60 27.07
CA ARG A 22 -13.68 -23.00 25.78
C ARG A 22 -14.61 -23.91 24.97
N GLU A 23 -15.25 -24.87 25.61
CA GLU A 23 -16.23 -25.74 24.92
C GLU A 23 -17.47 -24.96 24.48
N ALA A 24 -17.96 -24.02 25.29
CA ALA A 24 -19.04 -23.12 24.90
C ALA A 24 -18.63 -22.25 23.70
N GLN A 25 -17.42 -21.72 23.70
CA GLN A 25 -16.88 -20.90 22.60
C GLN A 25 -16.76 -21.70 21.31
N LYS A 26 -16.26 -22.94 21.33
CA LYS A 26 -16.21 -23.80 20.12
C LYS A 26 -17.59 -24.01 19.50
N LYS A 27 -18.60 -24.20 20.30
CA LYS A 27 -20.00 -24.31 19.82
C LYS A 27 -20.45 -22.97 19.23
N PHE A 28 -20.19 -21.88 19.90
CA PHE A 28 -20.61 -20.53 19.48
C PHE A 28 -19.90 -20.07 18.20
N ALA A 29 -18.66 -20.48 17.97
CA ALA A 29 -17.91 -20.19 16.76
C ALA A 29 -18.61 -20.60 15.46
N ALA A 30 -19.44 -21.64 15.52
CA ALA A 30 -20.20 -22.15 14.37
C ALA A 30 -21.53 -21.39 14.11
N TYR A 31 -21.88 -20.41 14.94
CA TYR A 31 -23.17 -19.70 14.81
C TYR A 31 -23.18 -18.77 13.62
N THR A 32 -24.36 -18.65 12.99
CA THR A 32 -24.61 -17.72 11.89
C THR A 32 -24.73 -16.27 12.39
N GLN A 33 -24.60 -15.30 11.48
CA GLN A 33 -24.78 -13.89 11.82
C GLN A 33 -26.16 -13.63 12.44
N GLU A 34 -27.22 -14.23 11.91
CA GLU A 34 -28.59 -14.09 12.42
C GLU A 34 -28.74 -14.58 13.87
N GLN A 35 -28.16 -15.74 14.19
CA GLN A 35 -28.15 -16.26 15.55
C GLN A 35 -27.39 -15.34 16.51
N VAL A 36 -26.24 -14.86 16.08
CA VAL A 36 -25.44 -13.91 16.86
C VAL A 36 -26.16 -12.59 17.08
N ASP A 37 -26.80 -12.04 16.05
CA ASP A 37 -27.54 -10.78 16.15
C ASP A 37 -28.75 -10.88 17.09
N LYS A 38 -29.46 -12.01 17.06
CA LYS A 38 -30.54 -12.31 18.00
C LYS A 38 -30.07 -12.34 19.45
N ILE A 39 -28.95 -13.02 19.70
CA ILE A 39 -28.33 -13.11 21.03
C ILE A 39 -27.86 -11.72 21.50
N PHE A 40 -27.20 -10.99 20.62
CA PHE A 40 -26.70 -9.64 20.89
C PHE A 40 -27.83 -8.66 21.26
N LEU A 41 -28.93 -8.70 20.53
CA LEU A 41 -30.12 -7.89 20.84
C LEU A 41 -30.72 -8.26 22.21
N ALA A 42 -30.88 -9.53 22.49
CA ALA A 42 -31.47 -10.00 23.75
C ALA A 42 -30.63 -9.59 24.94
N ALA A 43 -29.31 -9.79 24.84
CA ALA A 43 -28.33 -9.41 25.87
C ALA A 43 -28.33 -7.90 26.12
N ALA A 44 -28.26 -7.09 25.06
CA ALA A 44 -28.29 -5.63 25.16
C ALA A 44 -29.60 -5.12 25.77
N SER A 45 -30.74 -5.68 25.34
CA SER A 45 -32.06 -5.29 25.85
C SER A 45 -32.23 -5.63 27.32
N ALA A 46 -31.75 -6.77 27.79
CA ALA A 46 -31.78 -7.15 29.20
C ALA A 46 -30.91 -6.20 30.05
N ALA A 47 -29.69 -5.92 29.61
CA ALA A 47 -28.77 -5.00 30.26
C ALA A 47 -29.39 -3.59 30.37
N ASN A 48 -29.99 -3.11 29.28
CA ASN A 48 -30.68 -1.79 29.27
C ASN A 48 -31.85 -1.73 30.27
N LYS A 49 -32.71 -2.74 30.30
CA LYS A 49 -33.81 -2.84 31.25
C LYS A 49 -33.36 -2.80 32.71
N ALA A 50 -32.20 -3.39 32.99
CA ALA A 50 -31.62 -3.47 34.34
C ALA A 50 -30.68 -2.30 34.68
N ARG A 51 -30.56 -1.27 33.82
CA ARG A 51 -29.63 -0.17 33.99
C ARG A 51 -29.75 0.56 35.33
N ILE A 52 -30.96 0.74 35.87
CA ILE A 52 -31.19 1.42 37.16
C ILE A 52 -30.81 0.52 38.34
N PRO A 53 -31.32 -0.73 38.50
CA PRO A 53 -30.93 -1.55 39.65
C PRO A 53 -29.42 -1.87 39.65
N LEU A 54 -28.79 -2.08 38.52
CA LEU A 54 -27.33 -2.28 38.44
C LEU A 54 -26.55 -1.03 38.83
N ALA A 55 -27.03 0.17 38.47
CA ALA A 55 -26.41 1.44 38.86
C ALA A 55 -26.50 1.67 40.37
N LYS A 56 -27.66 1.40 40.99
CA LYS A 56 -27.82 1.45 42.45
C LYS A 56 -26.90 0.48 43.15
N MET A 57 -26.87 -0.76 42.71
CA MET A 57 -26.00 -1.78 43.29
C MET A 57 -24.50 -1.41 43.22
N ALA A 58 -24.05 -0.86 42.06
CA ALA A 58 -22.69 -0.44 41.89
C ALA A 58 -22.30 0.76 42.79
N ALA A 59 -23.19 1.75 42.91
CA ALA A 59 -22.96 2.90 43.78
C ALA A 59 -22.92 2.48 45.26
N GLU A 60 -23.83 1.61 45.70
CA GLU A 60 -23.90 1.10 47.06
C GLU A 60 -22.68 0.24 47.42
N GLU A 61 -22.28 -0.69 46.54
CA GLU A 61 -21.14 -1.58 46.79
C GLU A 61 -19.80 -0.83 46.81
N THR A 62 -19.61 0.12 45.91
CA THR A 62 -18.32 0.83 45.78
C THR A 62 -18.20 2.07 46.64
N GLY A 63 -19.34 2.68 47.03
CA GLY A 63 -19.39 3.97 47.66
C GLY A 63 -18.91 5.12 46.78
N MET A 64 -18.92 4.95 45.44
CA MET A 64 -18.34 5.87 44.46
C MET A 64 -19.36 6.29 43.42
N GLY A 65 -19.28 7.57 42.99
CA GLY A 65 -20.04 8.13 41.90
C GLY A 65 -21.47 8.50 42.20
N ILE A 66 -22.26 8.68 41.17
CA ILE A 66 -23.65 9.14 41.18
C ILE A 66 -24.51 8.08 40.49
N VAL A 67 -25.62 7.68 41.14
CA VAL A 67 -26.53 6.63 40.61
C VAL A 67 -27.04 6.99 39.25
N GLU A 68 -27.49 8.23 39.04
CA GLU A 68 -28.05 8.73 37.79
C GLU A 68 -27.03 8.65 36.65
N ASP A 69 -25.78 9.01 36.90
CA ASP A 69 -24.69 8.93 35.91
C ASP A 69 -24.32 7.49 35.60
N LYS A 70 -24.32 6.59 36.59
CA LYS A 70 -24.14 5.16 36.38
C LYS A 70 -25.28 4.55 35.56
N VAL A 71 -26.51 5.06 35.68
CA VAL A 71 -27.65 4.70 34.80
C VAL A 71 -27.33 5.08 33.35
N ILE A 72 -26.80 6.30 33.13
CA ILE A 72 -26.39 6.76 31.78
C ILE A 72 -25.26 5.85 31.26
N LYS A 73 -24.26 5.54 32.07
CA LYS A 73 -23.18 4.63 31.70
C LYS A 73 -23.68 3.22 31.29
N ASN A 74 -24.62 2.66 32.07
CA ASN A 74 -25.21 1.35 31.75
C ASN A 74 -26.07 1.41 30.49
N ASN A 75 -26.80 2.50 30.28
CA ASN A 75 -27.53 2.74 29.05
C ASN A 75 -26.59 2.84 27.86
N TYR A 76 -25.52 3.59 27.99
CA TYR A 76 -24.48 3.71 26.97
C TYR A 76 -23.85 2.34 26.63
N ALA A 77 -23.45 1.58 27.65
CA ALA A 77 -22.85 0.26 27.48
C ALA A 77 -23.79 -0.77 26.84
N SER A 78 -25.10 -0.57 26.88
CA SER A 78 -26.09 -1.48 26.31
C SER A 78 -26.68 -0.94 25.00
N GLU A 79 -27.32 0.22 25.02
CA GLU A 79 -28.05 0.77 23.87
C GLU A 79 -27.15 1.36 22.78
N TYR A 80 -26.17 2.19 23.18
CA TYR A 80 -25.25 2.81 22.21
C TYR A 80 -24.34 1.78 21.60
N ILE A 81 -23.81 0.83 22.36
CA ILE A 81 -22.99 -0.27 21.88
C ILE A 81 -23.80 -1.17 20.93
N TYR A 82 -25.04 -1.48 21.26
CA TYR A 82 -25.93 -2.24 20.38
C TYR A 82 -26.14 -1.51 19.05
N ASN A 83 -26.51 -0.22 19.11
CA ASN A 83 -26.78 0.57 17.92
C ASN A 83 -25.55 0.74 17.02
N ALA A 84 -24.36 0.87 17.59
CA ALA A 84 -23.11 0.96 16.84
C ALA A 84 -22.78 -0.33 16.08
N TYR A 85 -23.09 -1.49 16.66
CA TYR A 85 -22.63 -2.77 16.11
C TYR A 85 -23.70 -3.68 15.58
N LYS A 86 -25.01 -3.37 15.72
CA LYS A 86 -26.12 -4.24 15.26
C LYS A 86 -26.02 -4.65 13.79
N ASN A 87 -25.55 -3.74 12.93
CA ASN A 87 -25.39 -3.97 11.50
C ASN A 87 -23.98 -4.42 11.10
N THR A 88 -23.06 -4.55 12.04
CA THR A 88 -21.69 -4.99 11.75
C THR A 88 -21.65 -6.49 11.50
N ARG A 89 -21.16 -6.88 10.35
CA ARG A 89 -20.91 -8.30 10.03
C ARG A 89 -19.67 -8.80 10.79
N THR A 90 -19.85 -9.92 11.51
CA THR A 90 -18.80 -10.53 12.34
C THR A 90 -18.69 -12.04 12.11
N CYS A 91 -19.48 -12.58 11.18
CA CYS A 91 -19.54 -14.01 10.86
C CYS A 91 -19.35 -14.22 9.37
N GLY A 92 -18.50 -15.18 9.02
CA GLY A 92 -18.26 -15.57 7.62
C GLY A 92 -17.63 -14.44 6.81
N VAL A 93 -18.01 -14.31 5.56
CA VAL A 93 -17.47 -13.29 4.65
C VAL A 93 -18.02 -11.91 5.05
N ILE A 94 -17.14 -11.04 5.49
CA ILE A 94 -17.48 -9.67 5.94
C ILE A 94 -17.19 -8.61 4.88
N GLU A 95 -16.29 -8.89 3.96
CA GLU A 95 -15.91 -8.01 2.86
C GLU A 95 -15.55 -8.86 1.64
N GLU A 96 -16.00 -8.46 0.47
CA GLU A 96 -15.66 -9.11 -0.80
C GLU A 96 -15.36 -8.04 -1.85
N ASP A 97 -14.16 -8.10 -2.40
CA ASP A 97 -13.75 -7.32 -3.57
C ASP A 97 -13.61 -8.26 -4.76
N LYS A 98 -14.65 -8.29 -5.60
CA LYS A 98 -14.69 -9.16 -6.78
C LYS A 98 -13.73 -8.74 -7.86
N ALA A 99 -13.40 -7.45 -7.95
CA ALA A 99 -12.47 -6.94 -8.96
C ALA A 99 -11.04 -7.44 -8.68
N PHE A 100 -10.63 -7.43 -7.42
CA PHE A 100 -9.30 -7.89 -7.00
C PHE A 100 -9.26 -9.33 -6.49
N GLY A 101 -10.40 -10.04 -6.45
CA GLY A 101 -10.48 -11.42 -5.99
C GLY A 101 -10.14 -11.61 -4.51
N ILE A 102 -10.51 -10.64 -3.67
CA ILE A 102 -10.25 -10.66 -2.24
C ILE A 102 -11.54 -10.88 -1.47
N LYS A 103 -11.50 -11.85 -0.53
CA LYS A 103 -12.57 -12.04 0.47
C LYS A 103 -11.96 -12.00 1.85
N LYS A 104 -12.58 -11.25 2.76
CA LYS A 104 -12.22 -11.24 4.18
C LYS A 104 -13.25 -12.04 4.97
N ILE A 105 -12.78 -13.00 5.74
CA ILE A 105 -13.60 -13.89 6.56
C ILE A 105 -13.29 -13.60 8.03
N ALA A 106 -14.33 -13.30 8.80
CA ALA A 106 -14.20 -13.06 10.24
C ALA A 106 -14.34 -14.36 11.04
N GLU A 107 -13.38 -14.57 11.93
CA GLU A 107 -13.35 -15.67 12.88
C GLU A 107 -13.23 -15.14 14.31
N PRO A 108 -13.83 -15.79 15.31
CA PRO A 108 -13.61 -15.45 16.70
C PRO A 108 -12.13 -15.67 17.09
N ILE A 109 -11.67 -14.94 18.10
CA ILE A 109 -10.34 -15.16 18.68
C ILE A 109 -10.34 -16.37 19.61
N GLY A 110 -11.36 -16.48 20.46
CA GLY A 110 -11.46 -17.56 21.43
C GLY A 110 -12.03 -17.11 22.76
N VAL A 111 -11.32 -17.36 23.85
CA VAL A 111 -11.69 -16.98 25.21
C VAL A 111 -11.01 -15.68 25.61
N ILE A 112 -11.78 -14.71 26.06
CA ILE A 112 -11.33 -13.40 26.52
C ILE A 112 -11.18 -13.40 28.04
N ALA A 113 -10.01 -12.99 28.55
CA ALA A 113 -9.87 -12.60 29.97
C ALA A 113 -10.22 -11.12 30.11
N ALA A 114 -11.25 -10.80 30.86
CA ALA A 114 -11.74 -9.44 31.01
C ALA A 114 -11.51 -8.92 32.43
N VAL A 115 -10.55 -8.01 32.60
CA VAL A 115 -10.31 -7.33 33.89
C VAL A 115 -11.22 -6.12 33.99
N ILE A 116 -12.00 -6.03 35.07
CA ILE A 116 -13.01 -4.99 35.28
C ILE A 116 -12.59 -4.05 36.40
N PRO A 117 -12.64 -2.72 36.22
CA PRO A 117 -12.24 -1.75 37.21
C PRO A 117 -13.35 -1.53 38.27
N THR A 118 -12.98 -0.99 39.43
CA THR A 118 -13.95 -0.61 40.47
C THR A 118 -14.75 0.66 40.10
N THR A 119 -14.23 1.51 39.27
CA THR A 119 -14.85 2.79 38.90
C THR A 119 -16.11 2.65 38.05
N ASN A 120 -16.11 1.65 37.13
CA ASN A 120 -17.20 1.42 36.19
C ASN A 120 -17.56 -0.08 36.09
N PRO A 121 -17.95 -0.74 37.19
CA PRO A 121 -18.02 -2.20 37.24
C PRO A 121 -19.10 -2.79 36.34
N THR A 122 -20.32 -2.25 36.42
CA THR A 122 -21.45 -2.78 35.65
C THR A 122 -21.39 -2.42 34.16
N SER A 123 -21.14 -1.16 33.85
CA SER A 123 -21.08 -0.72 32.45
C SER A 123 -19.93 -1.36 31.66
N THR A 124 -18.74 -1.51 32.29
CA THR A 124 -17.60 -2.18 31.64
C THR A 124 -17.86 -3.68 31.43
N ALA A 125 -18.49 -4.35 32.40
CA ALA A 125 -18.88 -5.75 32.27
C ALA A 125 -19.90 -5.94 31.13
N ILE A 126 -20.97 -5.12 31.09
CA ILE A 126 -21.98 -5.14 30.02
C ILE A 126 -21.29 -4.94 28.66
N PHE A 127 -20.49 -3.88 28.52
CA PHE A 127 -19.79 -3.56 27.27
C PHE A 127 -18.93 -4.72 26.77
N LYS A 128 -18.05 -5.28 27.65
CA LYS A 128 -17.14 -6.36 27.26
C LYS A 128 -17.89 -7.64 26.91
N CYS A 129 -18.93 -8.01 27.66
CA CYS A 129 -19.78 -9.15 27.34
C CYS A 129 -20.48 -8.96 25.98
N LEU A 130 -21.02 -7.79 25.69
CA LEU A 130 -21.73 -7.54 24.45
C LEU A 130 -20.81 -7.64 23.23
N ILE A 131 -19.61 -7.03 23.26
CA ILE A 131 -18.67 -7.13 22.13
C ILE A 131 -18.09 -8.53 21.98
N ALA A 132 -17.94 -9.30 23.07
CA ALA A 132 -17.57 -10.71 23.03
C ALA A 132 -18.64 -11.55 22.34
N LEU A 133 -19.91 -11.40 22.73
CA LEU A 133 -21.04 -12.11 22.12
C LEU A 133 -21.19 -11.78 20.62
N LYS A 134 -21.09 -10.49 20.27
CA LYS A 134 -21.20 -10.05 18.87
C LYS A 134 -20.13 -10.69 17.97
N THR A 135 -18.95 -11.01 18.52
CA THR A 135 -17.80 -11.58 17.81
C THR A 135 -17.64 -13.08 18.00
N ARG A 136 -18.62 -13.77 18.59
CA ARG A 136 -18.62 -15.21 18.88
C ARG A 136 -17.48 -15.66 19.80
N ASN A 137 -16.92 -14.75 20.59
CA ASN A 137 -15.96 -15.07 21.62
C ASN A 137 -16.65 -15.43 22.93
N ALA A 138 -15.96 -16.24 23.74
CA ALA A 138 -16.33 -16.45 25.13
C ALA A 138 -15.55 -15.47 26.02
N ILE A 139 -16.05 -15.22 27.21
CA ILE A 139 -15.44 -14.24 28.10
C ILE A 139 -15.49 -14.70 29.57
N ILE A 140 -14.37 -14.53 30.27
CA ILE A 140 -14.27 -14.75 31.71
C ILE A 140 -13.97 -13.41 32.39
N ILE A 141 -14.86 -13.00 33.25
CA ILE A 141 -14.79 -11.74 33.99
C ILE A 141 -13.93 -11.91 35.24
N SER A 142 -12.89 -11.08 35.38
CA SER A 142 -12.13 -10.90 36.61
C SER A 142 -12.54 -9.58 37.25
N PRO A 143 -13.46 -9.57 38.21
CA PRO A 143 -13.95 -8.35 38.84
C PRO A 143 -12.94 -7.79 39.84
N HIS A 144 -12.98 -6.48 40.07
CA HIS A 144 -12.23 -5.88 41.19
C HIS A 144 -12.83 -6.32 42.53
N PRO A 145 -12.05 -6.67 43.55
CA PRO A 145 -12.58 -7.17 44.85
C PRO A 145 -13.65 -6.29 45.48
N ARG A 146 -13.52 -4.95 45.38
CA ARG A 146 -14.46 -3.98 45.96
C ARG A 146 -15.71 -3.71 45.12
N ALA A 147 -15.86 -4.37 43.95
CA ALA A 147 -16.99 -4.19 43.04
C ALA A 147 -17.43 -5.55 42.43
N LYS A 148 -17.10 -6.65 43.11
CA LYS A 148 -17.33 -8.01 42.59
C LYS A 148 -18.80 -8.34 42.40
N ASN A 149 -19.66 -7.96 43.36
CA ASN A 149 -21.07 -8.36 43.35
C ASN A 149 -21.83 -7.65 42.24
N SER A 150 -21.65 -6.37 42.04
CA SER A 150 -22.26 -5.58 40.97
C SER A 150 -21.74 -5.99 39.59
N THR A 151 -20.45 -6.28 39.47
CA THR A 151 -19.83 -6.80 38.24
C THR A 151 -20.42 -8.15 37.84
N ILE A 152 -20.50 -9.09 38.79
CA ILE A 152 -21.03 -10.45 38.60
C ILE A 152 -22.54 -10.37 38.27
N ALA A 153 -23.28 -9.52 38.96
CA ALA A 153 -24.72 -9.32 38.66
C ALA A 153 -24.96 -8.86 37.22
N ALA A 154 -24.14 -7.93 36.71
CA ALA A 154 -24.20 -7.46 35.33
C ALA A 154 -23.84 -8.59 34.34
N ALA A 155 -22.74 -9.31 34.57
CA ALA A 155 -22.32 -10.41 33.70
C ALA A 155 -23.35 -11.57 33.67
N ARG A 156 -23.89 -11.94 34.81
CA ARG A 156 -24.93 -12.96 34.97
C ARG A 156 -26.20 -12.60 34.20
N LEU A 157 -26.68 -11.39 34.35
CA LEU A 157 -27.83 -10.88 33.63
C LEU A 157 -27.67 -11.00 32.10
N VAL A 158 -26.48 -10.61 31.60
CA VAL A 158 -26.15 -10.69 30.17
C VAL A 158 -26.10 -12.17 29.73
N LEU A 159 -25.45 -13.04 30.52
CA LEU A 159 -25.41 -14.49 30.24
C LEU A 159 -26.79 -15.10 30.16
N GLU A 160 -27.65 -14.85 31.15
CA GLU A 160 -29.01 -15.42 31.21
C GLU A 160 -29.84 -15.01 30.01
N ALA A 161 -29.77 -13.74 29.61
CA ALA A 161 -30.45 -13.26 28.43
C ALA A 161 -29.89 -13.86 27.11
N ALA A 162 -28.56 -13.98 27.03
CA ALA A 162 -27.88 -14.60 25.88
C ALA A 162 -28.28 -16.07 25.72
N VAL A 163 -28.26 -16.83 26.82
CA VAL A 163 -28.64 -18.27 26.83
C VAL A 163 -30.11 -18.43 26.49
N ALA A 164 -31.00 -17.59 27.03
CA ALA A 164 -32.42 -17.62 26.69
C ALA A 164 -32.68 -17.33 25.20
N ALA A 165 -31.80 -16.60 24.55
CA ALA A 165 -31.83 -16.30 23.12
C ALA A 165 -31.16 -17.40 22.26
N GLY A 166 -30.49 -18.38 22.88
CA GLY A 166 -29.88 -19.53 22.21
C GLY A 166 -28.36 -19.59 22.28
N ALA A 167 -27.68 -18.72 23.05
CA ALA A 167 -26.25 -18.87 23.26
C ALA A 167 -25.90 -20.14 24.06
N PRO A 168 -24.69 -20.70 23.89
CA PRO A 168 -24.24 -21.82 24.71
C PRO A 168 -24.14 -21.47 26.18
N GLU A 169 -24.54 -22.37 27.08
CA GLU A 169 -24.28 -22.21 28.52
C GLU A 169 -22.74 -22.15 28.75
N GLY A 170 -22.30 -21.27 29.65
CA GLY A 170 -20.88 -21.05 29.94
C GLY A 170 -20.14 -20.14 28.97
N ILE A 171 -20.84 -19.46 28.06
CA ILE A 171 -20.20 -18.51 27.12
C ILE A 171 -19.67 -17.24 27.82
N ILE A 172 -20.25 -16.91 28.96
CA ILE A 172 -19.77 -15.89 29.88
C ILE A 172 -19.59 -16.55 31.24
N ASP A 173 -18.46 -16.30 31.86
CA ASP A 173 -18.14 -16.81 33.22
C ASP A 173 -17.41 -15.72 34.02
N TRP A 174 -17.21 -15.96 35.33
CA TRP A 174 -16.61 -14.98 36.23
C TRP A 174 -15.90 -15.64 37.42
N ILE A 175 -14.98 -14.86 38.03
CA ILE A 175 -14.31 -15.22 39.26
C ILE A 175 -15.14 -14.68 40.44
N ASP A 176 -15.65 -15.58 41.32
CA ASP A 176 -16.47 -15.19 42.50
C ASP A 176 -15.61 -14.65 43.65
N VAL A 177 -14.39 -15.15 43.82
CA VAL A 177 -13.44 -14.70 44.84
C VAL A 177 -12.17 -14.17 44.14
N PRO A 178 -12.17 -12.91 43.66
CA PRO A 178 -11.07 -12.38 42.90
C PRO A 178 -9.81 -12.19 43.78
N SER A 179 -8.68 -12.70 43.28
CA SER A 179 -7.33 -12.48 43.80
C SER A 179 -6.38 -12.14 42.65
N LEU A 180 -5.19 -11.66 42.98
CA LEU A 180 -4.16 -11.39 42.00
C LEU A 180 -3.73 -12.68 41.27
N GLU A 181 -3.63 -13.80 42.02
CA GLU A 181 -3.32 -15.12 41.45
C GLU A 181 -4.37 -15.57 40.43
N MET A 182 -5.65 -15.50 40.79
CA MET A 182 -6.77 -15.86 39.90
C MET A 182 -6.78 -14.99 38.66
N THR A 183 -6.56 -13.68 38.80
CA THR A 183 -6.48 -12.75 37.67
C THR A 183 -5.31 -13.06 36.75
N ASN A 184 -4.15 -13.35 37.29
CA ASN A 184 -2.96 -13.72 36.53
C ASN A 184 -3.17 -15.07 35.80
N THR A 185 -3.82 -16.04 36.47
CA THR A 185 -4.14 -17.36 35.87
C THR A 185 -5.07 -17.19 34.67
N VAL A 186 -6.18 -16.47 34.80
CA VAL A 186 -7.10 -16.27 33.67
C VAL A 186 -6.43 -15.49 32.52
N MET A 187 -5.58 -14.52 32.82
CA MET A 187 -4.81 -13.81 31.78
C MET A 187 -3.84 -14.74 31.04
N LYS A 188 -3.19 -15.66 31.74
CA LYS A 188 -2.26 -16.63 31.15
C LYS A 188 -2.96 -17.66 30.29
N GLU A 189 -4.14 -18.10 30.67
CA GLU A 189 -4.86 -19.17 29.99
C GLU A 189 -5.79 -18.70 28.86
N ALA A 190 -6.17 -17.42 28.84
CA ALA A 190 -7.04 -16.87 27.80
C ALA A 190 -6.32 -16.74 26.43
N ASP A 191 -7.09 -16.50 25.40
CA ASP A 191 -6.58 -16.28 24.04
C ASP A 191 -6.28 -14.79 23.76
N ILE A 192 -7.01 -13.89 24.44
CA ILE A 192 -6.79 -12.44 24.43
C ILE A 192 -7.23 -11.83 25.77
N ILE A 193 -6.60 -10.73 26.15
CA ILE A 193 -6.90 -10.01 27.38
C ILE A 193 -7.51 -8.64 27.06
N LEU A 194 -8.65 -8.32 27.70
CA LEU A 194 -9.24 -6.99 27.77
C LEU A 194 -9.05 -6.42 29.17
N ALA A 195 -7.98 -5.65 29.40
CA ALA A 195 -7.66 -5.11 30.71
C ALA A 195 -8.08 -3.63 30.82
N THR A 196 -8.95 -3.33 31.78
CA THR A 196 -9.25 -1.96 32.21
C THR A 196 -8.93 -1.86 33.70
N GLY A 197 -7.93 -1.06 34.05
CA GLY A 197 -7.46 -0.96 35.40
C GLY A 197 -6.29 0.00 35.58
N GLY A 198 -5.74 0.06 36.79
CA GLY A 198 -4.57 0.88 37.08
C GLY A 198 -3.31 0.41 36.29
N PRO A 199 -2.25 1.27 36.21
CA PRO A 199 -1.05 1.01 35.42
C PRO A 199 -0.39 -0.36 35.71
N GLY A 200 -0.37 -0.80 36.93
CA GLY A 200 0.19 -2.10 37.34
C GLY A 200 -0.55 -3.29 36.72
N MET A 201 -1.88 -3.21 36.65
CA MET A 201 -2.71 -4.27 36.05
C MET A 201 -2.54 -4.31 34.52
N VAL A 202 -2.47 -3.14 33.90
CA VAL A 202 -2.22 -3.04 32.45
C VAL A 202 -0.85 -3.59 32.10
N LYS A 203 0.19 -3.26 32.90
CA LYS A 203 1.52 -3.83 32.74
C LYS A 203 1.52 -5.36 32.90
N ALA A 204 0.79 -5.90 33.92
CA ALA A 204 0.65 -7.35 34.09
C ALA A 204 -0.01 -8.02 32.87
N ALA A 205 -1.05 -7.40 32.29
CA ALA A 205 -1.72 -7.90 31.09
C ALA A 205 -0.74 -7.98 29.89
N TYR A 206 0.01 -6.93 29.60
CA TYR A 206 1.00 -6.92 28.51
C TYR A 206 2.20 -7.83 28.76
N SER A 207 2.52 -8.12 30.03
CA SER A 207 3.62 -9.01 30.43
C SER A 207 3.21 -10.49 30.51
N SER A 208 1.94 -10.82 30.28
CA SER A 208 1.42 -12.18 30.42
C SER A 208 1.87 -13.15 29.31
N GLY A 209 2.42 -12.63 28.20
CA GLY A 209 2.76 -13.40 27.00
C GLY A 209 1.56 -13.67 26.08
N LYS A 210 0.39 -13.10 26.38
CA LYS A 210 -0.82 -13.17 25.55
C LYS A 210 -1.11 -11.85 24.85
N PRO A 211 -1.79 -11.85 23.70
CA PRO A 211 -2.32 -10.63 23.13
C PRO A 211 -3.18 -9.89 24.16
N ALA A 212 -2.92 -8.60 24.33
CA ALA A 212 -3.64 -7.79 25.31
C ALA A 212 -4.09 -6.46 24.70
N LEU A 213 -5.30 -6.05 25.06
CA LEU A 213 -5.88 -4.74 24.81
C LEU A 213 -6.09 -4.09 26.18
N GLY A 214 -5.04 -3.41 26.66
CA GLY A 214 -5.02 -2.75 27.96
C GLY A 214 -5.16 -1.24 27.80
N VAL A 215 -5.76 -0.59 28.79
CA VAL A 215 -5.94 0.86 28.84
C VAL A 215 -5.23 1.42 30.05
N GLY A 216 -4.36 2.39 29.80
CA GLY A 216 -3.63 3.12 30.83
C GLY A 216 -4.46 4.21 31.55
N ALA A 217 -3.82 4.89 32.49
CA ALA A 217 -4.37 6.06 33.15
C ALA A 217 -4.49 7.24 32.16
N GLY A 218 -5.45 8.11 32.34
CA GLY A 218 -5.63 9.33 31.56
C GLY A 218 -5.28 10.57 32.39
N ASN A 219 -4.54 11.50 31.83
CA ASN A 219 -4.28 12.80 32.41
C ASN A 219 -4.62 13.90 31.41
N THR A 220 -5.91 14.04 31.12
CA THR A 220 -6.40 14.88 30.04
C THR A 220 -6.24 16.37 30.33
N PRO A 221 -5.40 17.12 29.62
CA PRO A 221 -5.37 18.58 29.65
C PRO A 221 -6.45 19.16 28.73
N ALA A 222 -7.03 20.30 29.11
CA ALA A 222 -7.92 21.09 28.27
C ALA A 222 -7.35 22.50 28.12
N ILE A 223 -7.07 22.94 26.87
CA ILE A 223 -6.66 24.31 26.59
C ILE A 223 -7.91 25.13 26.25
N ILE A 224 -8.03 26.32 26.85
CA ILE A 224 -9.04 27.32 26.45
C ILE A 224 -8.29 28.49 25.80
N ASP A 225 -8.43 28.58 24.49
CA ASP A 225 -7.85 29.64 23.68
C ASP A 225 -8.67 30.93 23.77
N GLU A 226 -8.06 32.08 23.49
CA GLU A 226 -8.71 33.40 23.49
C GLU A 226 -9.88 33.51 22.49
N SER A 227 -9.89 32.69 21.45
CA SER A 227 -10.96 32.62 20.45
C SER A 227 -12.12 31.70 20.85
N ALA A 228 -12.02 31.02 21.99
CA ALA A 228 -13.02 30.08 22.46
C ALA A 228 -14.32 30.75 22.87
N ASP A 229 -15.44 30.06 22.70
CA ASP A 229 -16.67 30.37 23.39
C ASP A 229 -16.51 29.95 24.87
N ILE A 230 -16.29 30.92 25.76
CA ILE A 230 -16.01 30.68 27.17
C ILE A 230 -17.18 29.96 27.87
N LEU A 231 -18.44 30.30 27.52
CA LEU A 231 -19.61 29.65 28.10
C LEU A 231 -19.67 28.16 27.73
N LEU A 232 -19.41 27.84 26.45
CA LEU A 232 -19.36 26.48 25.95
C LEU A 232 -18.22 25.71 26.63
N ALA A 233 -17.01 26.28 26.68
CA ALA A 233 -15.81 25.65 27.22
C ALA A 233 -15.99 25.29 28.69
N VAL A 234 -16.38 26.28 29.52
CA VAL A 234 -16.60 26.10 30.97
C VAL A 234 -17.72 25.11 31.25
N ASN A 235 -18.86 25.22 30.57
CA ASN A 235 -19.94 24.25 30.71
C ASN A 235 -19.53 22.83 30.33
N SER A 236 -18.84 22.66 29.24
CA SER A 236 -18.35 21.36 28.77
C SER A 236 -17.42 20.72 29.79
N ILE A 237 -16.46 21.49 30.33
CA ILE A 237 -15.51 21.00 31.33
C ILE A 237 -16.23 20.65 32.64
N ILE A 238 -17.14 21.48 33.11
CA ILE A 238 -17.95 21.19 34.33
C ILE A 238 -18.76 19.91 34.12
N HIS A 239 -19.46 19.81 32.99
CA HIS A 239 -20.27 18.63 32.67
C HIS A 239 -19.42 17.35 32.64
N SER A 240 -18.28 17.40 31.99
CA SER A 240 -17.35 16.29 31.91
C SER A 240 -16.75 15.91 33.26
N LYS A 241 -16.33 16.90 34.04
CA LYS A 241 -15.63 16.70 35.32
C LYS A 241 -16.55 16.28 36.48
N THR A 242 -17.84 16.62 36.38
CA THR A 242 -18.83 16.22 37.40
C THR A 242 -19.51 14.90 37.06
N PHE A 243 -19.44 14.45 35.81
CA PHE A 243 -20.04 13.18 35.38
C PHE A 243 -19.50 12.02 36.16
N ASP A 244 -20.36 11.37 36.95
CA ASP A 244 -20.04 10.30 37.88
C ASP A 244 -18.88 10.66 38.82
N ASN A 245 -18.86 11.90 39.29
CA ASN A 245 -17.78 12.49 40.09
C ASN A 245 -16.37 12.33 39.48
N GLY A 246 -16.27 12.53 38.16
CA GLY A 246 -14.99 12.55 37.42
C GLY A 246 -14.32 11.19 37.23
N MET A 247 -15.08 10.09 37.29
CA MET A 247 -14.54 8.73 37.19
C MET A 247 -14.37 8.21 35.75
N ILE A 248 -14.57 9.02 34.72
CA ILE A 248 -14.16 8.65 33.37
C ILE A 248 -12.69 9.03 33.19
N CYS A 249 -11.86 8.10 32.76
CA CYS A 249 -10.42 8.30 32.55
C CYS A 249 -10.08 9.38 31.50
N ALA A 250 -11.02 9.71 30.63
CA ALA A 250 -10.89 10.79 29.65
C ALA A 250 -11.34 12.16 30.20
N SER A 251 -11.84 12.25 31.45
CA SER A 251 -12.27 13.55 32.02
C SER A 251 -11.07 14.48 32.19
N GLU A 252 -11.31 15.77 32.05
CA GLU A 252 -10.29 16.80 32.20
C GLU A 252 -9.67 16.74 33.59
N GLN A 253 -8.35 16.71 33.68
CA GLN A 253 -7.60 16.75 34.92
C GLN A 253 -6.99 18.13 35.16
N SER A 254 -6.74 18.85 34.08
CA SER A 254 -6.13 20.18 34.09
C SER A 254 -6.78 21.07 33.04
N VAL A 255 -6.97 22.35 33.36
CA VAL A 255 -7.40 23.39 32.42
C VAL A 255 -6.30 24.43 32.31
N ILE A 256 -5.90 24.72 31.07
CA ILE A 256 -4.84 25.68 30.75
C ILE A 256 -5.51 26.82 29.99
N VAL A 257 -5.52 28.02 30.59
CA VAL A 257 -6.25 29.18 30.07
C VAL A 257 -5.26 30.27 29.66
N LEU A 258 -5.47 30.84 28.47
CA LEU A 258 -4.68 31.98 28.03
C LEU A 258 -4.88 33.18 28.91
N GLU A 259 -3.81 33.91 29.22
CA GLU A 259 -3.80 35.02 30.17
C GLU A 259 -4.81 36.11 29.82
N SER A 260 -5.04 36.35 28.50
CA SER A 260 -5.98 37.36 28.00
C SER A 260 -7.44 37.14 28.42
N ILE A 261 -7.83 35.87 28.67
CA ILE A 261 -9.21 35.49 29.04
C ILE A 261 -9.29 34.81 30.43
N TYR A 262 -8.16 34.72 31.15
CA TYR A 262 -8.07 33.95 32.37
C TYR A 262 -9.11 34.36 33.44
N ASP A 263 -9.26 35.65 33.69
CA ASP A 263 -10.17 36.14 34.71
C ASP A 263 -11.65 35.90 34.29
N ALA A 264 -12.00 36.09 33.03
CA ALA A 264 -13.34 35.79 32.52
C ALA A 264 -13.68 34.30 32.64
N VAL A 265 -12.75 33.39 32.33
CA VAL A 265 -12.95 31.94 32.51
C VAL A 265 -13.12 31.60 33.98
N LYS A 266 -12.34 32.21 34.86
CA LYS A 266 -12.38 32.00 36.31
C LYS A 266 -13.73 32.46 36.85
N GLU A 267 -14.20 33.66 36.50
CA GLU A 267 -15.50 34.18 36.87
C GLU A 267 -16.64 33.26 36.43
N GLU A 268 -16.56 32.72 35.20
CA GLU A 268 -17.59 31.82 34.68
C GLU A 268 -17.59 30.47 35.42
N PHE A 269 -16.48 29.90 35.74
CA PHE A 269 -16.39 28.70 36.60
C PHE A 269 -17.03 28.94 37.96
N ALA A 270 -16.71 30.07 38.62
CA ALA A 270 -17.23 30.43 39.93
C ALA A 270 -18.74 30.65 39.87
N ALA A 271 -19.26 31.37 38.83
CA ALA A 271 -20.68 31.60 38.61
C ALA A 271 -21.49 30.31 38.45
N ARG A 272 -20.83 29.22 37.99
CA ARG A 272 -21.48 27.92 37.80
C ARG A 272 -21.28 26.93 38.95
N GLY A 273 -20.78 27.39 40.11
CA GLY A 273 -20.72 26.62 41.34
C GLY A 273 -19.37 25.85 41.49
N CYS A 274 -18.34 26.27 40.81
CA CYS A 274 -16.96 25.78 41.11
C CYS A 274 -16.34 26.65 42.20
N TYR A 275 -15.57 26.01 43.09
CA TYR A 275 -14.92 26.69 44.20
C TYR A 275 -13.41 26.79 43.95
N PHE A 276 -12.88 28.01 43.94
CA PHE A 276 -11.45 28.27 43.85
C PHE A 276 -10.83 28.23 45.23
N LEU A 277 -9.92 27.31 45.42
CA LEU A 277 -9.19 27.14 46.65
C LEU A 277 -8.23 28.32 46.88
N ASP A 278 -8.20 28.89 48.07
CA ASP A 278 -7.14 29.82 48.43
C ASP A 278 -5.77 29.09 48.58
N PRO A 279 -4.64 29.78 48.63
CA PRO A 279 -3.32 29.13 48.73
C PRO A 279 -3.19 28.17 49.93
N LYS A 280 -3.85 28.42 51.04
CA LYS A 280 -3.82 27.54 52.22
C LYS A 280 -4.70 26.31 52.04
N GLU A 281 -5.83 26.52 51.43
CA GLU A 281 -6.76 25.44 51.06
C GLU A 281 -6.19 24.54 49.98
N THR A 282 -5.54 25.14 48.96
CA THR A 282 -4.81 24.40 47.92
C THR A 282 -3.78 23.47 48.53
N GLU A 283 -3.00 23.94 49.52
CA GLU A 283 -2.00 23.11 50.20
C GLU A 283 -2.65 21.97 51.00
N LYS A 284 -3.82 22.16 51.56
CA LYS A 284 -4.56 21.11 52.29
C LYS A 284 -5.10 20.06 51.32
N VAL A 285 -5.67 20.48 50.19
CA VAL A 285 -6.20 19.57 49.18
C VAL A 285 -5.06 18.80 48.47
N ARG A 286 -3.91 19.47 48.19
CA ARG A 286 -2.70 18.85 47.64
C ARG A 286 -2.30 17.61 48.42
N LYS A 287 -2.24 17.70 49.75
CA LYS A 287 -1.82 16.61 50.67
C LYS A 287 -2.73 15.38 50.65
N ILE A 288 -3.92 15.48 50.14
CA ILE A 288 -4.85 14.35 50.06
C ILE A 288 -5.04 13.77 48.66
N ILE A 289 -4.42 14.35 47.63
CA ILE A 289 -4.53 13.84 46.24
C ILE A 289 -3.68 12.58 46.09
N ILE A 290 -2.39 12.68 46.37
CA ILE A 290 -1.43 11.57 46.32
C ILE A 290 -1.01 11.18 47.73
N ILE A 291 -1.08 9.89 48.06
CA ILE A 291 -0.64 9.32 49.34
C ILE A 291 0.22 8.09 49.07
N ASN A 292 1.45 8.06 49.59
CA ASN A 292 2.42 6.98 49.36
C ASN A 292 2.64 6.71 47.86
N ASP A 293 2.89 7.74 47.07
CA ASP A 293 3.15 7.72 45.63
C ASP A 293 2.00 7.13 44.80
N ALA A 294 0.80 7.10 45.34
CA ALA A 294 -0.39 6.60 44.63
C ALA A 294 -1.60 7.52 44.81
N LEU A 295 -2.49 7.53 43.83
CA LEU A 295 -3.76 8.23 43.94
C LEU A 295 -4.54 7.76 45.16
N ASN A 296 -4.97 8.72 45.99
CA ASN A 296 -5.75 8.43 47.21
C ASN A 296 -7.11 7.84 46.87
N ALA A 297 -7.29 6.56 47.09
CA ALA A 297 -8.54 5.86 46.84
C ALA A 297 -9.78 6.43 47.55
N LYS A 298 -9.56 7.25 48.64
CA LYS A 298 -10.66 7.86 49.39
C LYS A 298 -11.30 9.06 48.71
N ILE A 299 -10.63 9.66 47.71
CA ILE A 299 -11.20 10.80 46.95
C ILE A 299 -11.81 10.35 45.59
N VAL A 300 -11.49 9.17 45.09
CA VAL A 300 -11.96 8.65 43.83
C VAL A 300 -13.46 8.52 43.82
N GLY A 301 -14.11 9.19 42.88
CA GLY A 301 -15.57 9.18 42.70
C GLY A 301 -16.37 9.84 43.84
N GLN A 302 -15.71 10.59 44.72
CA GLN A 302 -16.38 11.33 45.81
C GLN A 302 -16.83 12.71 45.32
N PRO A 303 -17.93 13.26 45.89
CA PRO A 303 -18.36 14.63 45.58
C PRO A 303 -17.36 15.66 46.15
N ALA A 304 -17.29 16.84 45.52
CA ALA A 304 -16.39 17.93 45.92
C ALA A 304 -16.47 18.29 47.41
N ALA A 305 -17.68 18.32 47.99
CA ALA A 305 -17.93 18.61 49.40
C ALA A 305 -17.24 17.57 50.30
N LYS A 306 -17.26 16.28 49.93
CA LYS A 306 -16.61 15.23 50.70
C LYS A 306 -15.09 15.31 50.65
N ILE A 307 -14.55 15.68 49.51
CA ILE A 307 -13.12 15.90 49.29
C ILE A 307 -12.64 17.10 50.12
N ALA A 308 -13.41 18.19 50.12
CA ALA A 308 -13.15 19.35 50.95
C ALA A 308 -13.15 18.99 52.44
N GLU A 309 -14.14 18.22 52.93
CA GLU A 309 -14.19 17.72 54.29
C GLU A 309 -12.93 16.91 54.67
N LEU A 310 -12.51 15.99 53.78
CA LEU A 310 -11.28 15.18 53.99
C LEU A 310 -10.01 16.03 54.06
N ALA A 311 -9.97 17.15 53.31
CA ALA A 311 -8.87 18.11 53.36
C ALA A 311 -8.97 19.12 54.50
N GLY A 312 -10.07 19.13 55.26
CA GLY A 312 -10.32 20.15 56.27
C GLY A 312 -10.53 21.55 55.71
N VAL A 313 -11.25 21.63 54.60
CA VAL A 313 -11.64 22.86 53.90
C VAL A 313 -13.16 22.97 53.93
N THR A 314 -13.66 24.19 54.17
CA THR A 314 -15.11 24.47 54.19
C THR A 314 -15.51 25.12 52.88
N VAL A 315 -16.45 24.51 52.18
CA VAL A 315 -16.93 25.01 50.88
C VAL A 315 -18.46 25.31 50.91
N PRO A 316 -18.98 26.19 50.07
CA PRO A 316 -20.42 26.41 49.96
C PRO A 316 -21.19 25.11 49.60
N GLU A 317 -22.44 25.05 50.05
CA GLU A 317 -23.32 23.95 49.68
C GLU A 317 -23.55 23.97 48.17
N GLY A 318 -23.54 22.78 47.53
CA GLY A 318 -23.72 22.67 46.06
C GLY A 318 -22.41 22.89 45.29
N THR A 319 -21.24 23.01 45.93
CA THR A 319 -19.95 23.08 45.26
C THR A 319 -19.77 21.87 44.34
N LYS A 320 -19.53 22.14 43.06
CA LYS A 320 -19.41 21.11 42.00
C LYS A 320 -17.99 20.60 41.83
N ILE A 321 -17.03 21.52 41.76
CA ILE A 321 -15.59 21.21 41.53
C ILE A 321 -14.75 22.06 42.48
N LEU A 322 -13.66 21.47 42.99
CA LEU A 322 -12.59 22.19 43.70
C LEU A 322 -11.50 22.53 42.69
N ILE A 323 -11.21 23.80 42.50
CA ILE A 323 -10.19 24.26 41.53
C ILE A 323 -8.98 24.79 42.31
N GLY A 324 -7.82 24.18 42.05
CA GLY A 324 -6.54 24.71 42.53
C GLY A 324 -5.84 25.47 41.40
N GLU A 325 -5.52 26.75 41.65
CA GLU A 325 -4.65 27.53 40.78
C GLU A 325 -3.19 27.14 41.10
N VAL A 326 -2.53 26.51 40.11
CA VAL A 326 -1.17 25.96 40.26
C VAL A 326 -0.30 26.36 39.09
N GLU A 327 1.02 26.38 39.30
CA GLU A 327 2.00 26.82 38.28
C GLU A 327 2.75 25.66 37.67
N SER A 328 3.15 24.69 38.50
CA SER A 328 3.97 23.55 38.04
C SER A 328 3.10 22.49 37.34
N VAL A 329 3.57 22.03 36.23
CA VAL A 329 2.97 20.92 35.43
C VAL A 329 3.69 19.59 35.64
N GLU A 330 4.75 19.57 36.50
CA GLU A 330 5.51 18.37 36.81
C GLU A 330 4.77 17.49 37.82
N LEU A 331 5.03 16.18 37.84
CA LEU A 331 4.42 15.22 38.75
C LEU A 331 4.84 15.44 40.25
N SER A 332 5.75 16.34 40.50
CA SER A 332 6.03 16.84 41.87
C SER A 332 4.90 17.72 42.41
N GLU A 333 4.02 18.22 41.56
CA GLU A 333 2.78 18.90 41.90
C GLU A 333 1.59 17.92 41.84
N GLU A 334 0.98 17.63 42.96
CA GLU A 334 -0.08 16.63 43.07
C GLU A 334 -1.32 16.98 42.26
N PHE A 335 -1.60 18.28 42.02
CA PHE A 335 -2.67 18.69 41.11
C PHE A 335 -2.40 18.35 39.66
N ALA A 336 -1.15 18.10 39.26
CA ALA A 336 -0.81 17.69 37.89
C ALA A 336 -1.15 16.22 37.61
N HIS A 337 -1.46 15.40 38.59
CA HIS A 337 -1.81 13.98 38.44
C HIS A 337 -3.26 13.76 38.00
N GLU A 338 -3.56 12.53 37.55
CA GLU A 338 -4.93 12.02 37.41
C GLU A 338 -5.58 11.94 38.80
N LYS A 339 -6.80 12.47 38.94
CA LYS A 339 -7.47 12.56 40.24
C LYS A 339 -8.75 11.73 40.32
N LEU A 340 -9.36 11.36 39.23
CA LEU A 340 -10.64 10.59 39.12
C LEU A 340 -11.69 11.08 40.13
N SER A 341 -11.78 12.40 40.26
CA SER A 341 -12.64 13.11 41.23
C SER A 341 -12.89 14.54 40.73
N PRO A 342 -13.90 15.28 41.28
CA PRO A 342 -14.17 16.65 40.91
C PRO A 342 -13.15 17.64 41.55
N VAL A 343 -11.87 17.38 41.34
CA VAL A 343 -10.74 18.26 41.63
C VAL A 343 -10.05 18.59 40.33
N LEU A 344 -9.80 19.87 40.06
CA LEU A 344 -9.27 20.36 38.80
C LEU A 344 -8.08 21.28 39.04
N ALA A 345 -7.00 21.10 38.30
CA ALA A 345 -5.90 22.07 38.25
C ALA A 345 -6.24 23.16 37.22
N MET A 346 -5.93 24.43 37.54
CA MET A 346 -6.06 25.53 36.57
C MET A 346 -4.72 26.25 36.44
N TYR A 347 -4.25 26.32 35.18
CA TYR A 347 -2.98 26.92 34.81
C TYR A 347 -3.22 28.17 33.95
N LYS A 348 -2.38 29.17 34.17
CA LYS A 348 -2.31 30.34 33.30
C LYS A 348 -1.22 30.14 32.23
N ALA A 349 -1.51 30.51 31.01
CA ALA A 349 -0.56 30.47 29.90
C ALA A 349 -0.44 31.84 29.23
N LYS A 350 0.78 32.23 28.84
CA LYS A 350 1.06 33.53 28.21
C LYS A 350 0.43 33.62 26.82
N ASP A 351 0.54 32.55 26.08
CA ASP A 351 0.07 32.41 24.71
C ASP A 351 -0.25 30.93 24.41
N PHE A 352 -0.71 30.65 23.21
CA PHE A 352 -1.07 29.30 22.80
C PHE A 352 0.12 28.33 22.81
N GLY A 353 1.32 28.79 22.46
CA GLY A 353 2.53 27.97 22.45
C GLY A 353 2.95 27.53 23.88
N ASP A 354 2.83 28.45 24.87
CA ASP A 354 3.03 28.13 26.29
C ASP A 354 1.96 27.19 26.82
N ALA A 355 0.68 27.41 26.44
CA ALA A 355 -0.40 26.49 26.79
C ALA A 355 -0.19 25.09 26.26
N LEU A 356 0.24 24.98 25.02
CA LEU A 356 0.54 23.73 24.35
C LEU A 356 1.71 23.01 25.01
N SER A 357 2.77 23.73 25.37
CA SER A 357 3.94 23.16 26.07
C SER A 357 3.57 22.60 27.45
N LYS A 358 2.71 23.30 28.19
CA LYS A 358 2.17 22.82 29.46
C LYS A 358 1.32 21.56 29.28
N ALA A 359 0.46 21.53 28.25
CA ALA A 359 -0.37 20.37 27.92
C ALA A 359 0.46 19.15 27.52
N GLU A 360 1.53 19.35 26.71
CA GLU A 360 2.47 18.28 26.35
C GLU A 360 3.13 17.65 27.57
N GLN A 361 3.60 18.48 28.52
CA GLN A 361 4.25 18.00 29.73
C GLN A 361 3.28 17.19 30.60
N LEU A 362 2.07 17.68 30.84
CA LEU A 362 1.03 16.95 31.58
C LEU A 362 0.68 15.60 30.96
N VAL A 363 0.65 15.51 29.64
CA VAL A 363 0.41 14.25 28.92
C VAL A 363 1.62 13.33 29.02
N ALA A 364 2.84 13.87 28.84
CA ALA A 364 4.08 13.09 28.88
C ALA A 364 4.29 12.41 30.26
N ASP A 365 3.96 13.11 31.33
CA ASP A 365 4.20 12.66 32.71
C ASP A 365 3.13 11.68 33.23
N GLY A 366 1.89 11.72 32.72
CA GLY A 366 0.84 10.92 33.34
C GLY A 366 -0.26 10.40 32.41
N GLY A 367 -0.31 10.82 31.13
CA GLY A 367 -1.44 10.52 30.25
C GLY A 367 -1.08 10.14 28.82
N TYR A 368 0.12 9.63 28.60
CA TYR A 368 0.66 9.37 27.27
C TYR A 368 -0.29 8.50 26.43
N GLY A 369 -0.65 9.03 25.25
CA GLY A 369 -1.51 8.36 24.28
C GLY A 369 -3.01 8.39 24.60
N HIS A 370 -3.45 8.92 25.76
CA HIS A 370 -4.85 8.82 26.15
C HIS A 370 -5.75 9.85 25.43
N THR A 371 -5.96 11.01 25.98
CA THR A 371 -6.92 12.04 25.49
C THR A 371 -6.39 13.43 25.77
N SER A 372 -6.64 14.37 24.88
CA SER A 372 -6.44 15.81 25.09
C SER A 372 -7.59 16.59 24.51
N SER A 373 -7.81 17.81 25.02
CA SER A 373 -8.93 18.65 24.60
C SER A 373 -8.47 20.09 24.35
N VAL A 374 -9.12 20.75 23.40
CA VAL A 374 -8.90 22.16 23.09
C VAL A 374 -10.23 22.85 22.79
N TYR A 375 -10.41 24.03 23.32
CA TYR A 375 -11.52 24.92 23.04
C TYR A 375 -11.00 26.15 22.32
N LEU A 376 -11.48 26.38 21.11
CA LEU A 376 -11.08 27.47 20.21
C LEU A 376 -12.14 27.65 19.13
N ASN A 377 -12.00 28.72 18.37
CA ASN A 377 -12.82 28.87 17.16
C ASN A 377 -12.21 28.04 16.02
N GLU A 378 -12.81 26.87 15.75
CA GLU A 378 -12.31 25.93 14.74
C GLU A 378 -12.33 26.45 13.29
N VAL A 379 -12.97 27.58 13.04
CA VAL A 379 -13.01 28.20 11.70
C VAL A 379 -11.86 29.17 11.50
N THR A 380 -11.55 30.01 12.51
CA THR A 380 -10.52 31.04 12.41
C THR A 380 -9.14 30.55 12.85
N GLU A 381 -9.05 29.56 13.74
CA GLU A 381 -7.83 29.10 14.38
C GLU A 381 -7.36 27.73 13.85
N GLN A 382 -7.48 27.48 12.54
CA GLN A 382 -7.07 26.21 11.93
C GLN A 382 -5.57 25.90 12.14
N ASP A 383 -4.72 26.91 12.11
CA ASP A 383 -3.28 26.75 12.32
C ASP A 383 -2.96 26.30 13.76
N LYS A 384 -3.61 26.91 14.76
CA LYS A 384 -3.48 26.50 16.16
C LYS A 384 -4.02 25.06 16.37
N LEU A 385 -5.13 24.72 15.73
CA LEU A 385 -5.69 23.37 15.79
C LEU A 385 -4.72 22.34 15.15
N ALA A 386 -4.16 22.68 14.00
CA ALA A 386 -3.18 21.83 13.33
C ALA A 386 -1.90 21.65 14.18
N GLU A 387 -1.39 22.72 14.79
CA GLU A 387 -0.26 22.66 15.70
C GLU A 387 -0.57 21.79 16.93
N PHE A 388 -1.74 21.98 17.54
CA PHE A 388 -2.20 21.15 18.68
C PHE A 388 -2.23 19.67 18.28
N ALA A 389 -2.83 19.35 17.15
CA ALA A 389 -2.94 17.98 16.66
C ALA A 389 -1.58 17.35 16.35
N ALA A 390 -0.63 18.12 15.84
CA ALA A 390 0.71 17.64 15.51
C ALA A 390 1.58 17.37 16.74
N ARG A 391 1.45 18.19 17.77
CA ARG A 391 2.31 18.14 18.97
C ARG A 391 1.77 17.21 20.06
N MET A 392 0.45 17.16 20.25
CA MET A 392 -0.14 16.34 21.33
C MET A 392 -0.02 14.85 21.05
N LYS A 393 0.67 14.14 21.90
CA LYS A 393 0.84 12.69 21.81
C LYS A 393 -0.30 11.94 22.51
N THR A 394 -1.49 12.14 22.01
CA THR A 394 -2.73 11.49 22.46
C THR A 394 -3.49 10.91 21.26
N CYS A 395 -4.14 9.77 21.46
CA CYS A 395 -4.88 9.08 20.38
C CYS A 395 -6.27 9.71 20.14
N ARG A 396 -6.75 10.52 21.09
CA ARG A 396 -8.02 11.24 21.00
C ARG A 396 -7.78 12.71 21.28
N ILE A 397 -8.07 13.51 20.29
CA ILE A 397 -8.05 14.97 20.35
C ILE A 397 -9.49 15.45 20.22
N LEU A 398 -9.99 16.12 21.23
CA LEU A 398 -11.35 16.60 21.29
C LEU A 398 -11.39 18.13 21.15
N VAL A 399 -12.20 18.61 20.23
CA VAL A 399 -12.35 20.05 19.95
C VAL A 399 -13.73 20.48 20.40
N ASN A 400 -13.81 21.49 21.23
CA ASN A 400 -15.08 22.08 21.72
C ASN A 400 -16.07 21.04 22.28
N THR A 401 -15.56 19.99 22.93
CA THR A 401 -16.34 18.82 23.35
C THR A 401 -15.97 18.41 24.78
N PRO A 402 -16.95 18.09 25.65
CA PRO A 402 -16.69 17.53 26.97
C PRO A 402 -15.89 16.24 26.87
N SER A 403 -14.68 16.20 27.46
CA SER A 403 -13.74 15.09 27.26
C SER A 403 -14.25 13.74 27.73
N ALA A 404 -14.92 13.65 28.85
CA ALA A 404 -15.47 12.40 29.36
C ALA A 404 -16.47 11.76 28.40
N HIS A 405 -17.34 12.56 27.82
CA HIS A 405 -18.40 12.10 26.91
C HIS A 405 -17.88 11.89 25.49
N GLY A 406 -17.09 12.83 24.98
CA GLY A 406 -16.51 12.72 23.64
C GLY A 406 -15.47 11.59 23.54
N GLY A 407 -14.66 11.38 24.56
CA GLY A 407 -13.60 10.36 24.55
C GLY A 407 -14.12 8.91 24.47
N ILE A 408 -15.23 8.62 25.14
CA ILE A 408 -15.87 7.29 25.03
C ILE A 408 -16.58 7.09 23.68
N GLY A 409 -16.79 8.16 22.91
CA GLY A 409 -17.42 8.16 21.58
C GLY A 409 -18.93 8.18 21.62
N ASP A 410 -19.52 8.49 20.47
CA ASP A 410 -20.95 8.46 20.13
C ASP A 410 -21.90 9.36 20.96
N LEU A 411 -21.60 9.80 22.15
CA LEU A 411 -22.46 10.72 22.89
C LEU A 411 -22.46 12.13 22.30
N TYR A 412 -21.31 12.58 21.73
CA TYR A 412 -21.15 13.89 21.10
C TYR A 412 -20.49 13.80 19.74
N ASN A 413 -19.86 12.65 19.40
CA ASN A 413 -19.14 12.44 18.16
C ASN A 413 -19.48 11.08 17.56
N PHE A 414 -20.44 11.05 16.63
CA PHE A 414 -20.90 9.82 15.96
C PHE A 414 -19.87 9.09 15.10
N LYS A 415 -18.69 9.69 14.87
CA LYS A 415 -17.61 9.05 14.10
C LYS A 415 -16.59 8.34 14.96
N LEU A 416 -16.47 8.71 16.22
CA LEU A 416 -15.63 8.02 17.17
C LEU A 416 -16.38 6.80 17.73
N ALA A 417 -15.81 5.60 17.52
CA ALA A 417 -16.47 4.36 17.93
C ALA A 417 -16.76 4.34 19.44
N PRO A 418 -17.98 3.98 19.87
CA PRO A 418 -18.30 3.93 21.28
C PRO A 418 -17.53 2.80 21.98
N SER A 419 -16.91 3.10 23.12
CA SER A 419 -16.13 2.14 23.90
C SER A 419 -15.96 2.56 25.36
N LEU A 420 -15.82 1.57 26.22
CA LEU A 420 -15.34 1.72 27.61
C LEU A 420 -13.91 1.15 27.79
N THR A 421 -13.19 0.99 26.69
CA THR A 421 -11.77 0.58 26.67
C THR A 421 -11.06 1.45 25.63
N LEU A 422 -10.36 2.49 26.11
CA LEU A 422 -9.82 3.58 25.28
C LEU A 422 -8.33 3.34 25.00
N GLY A 423 -7.98 2.78 23.86
CA GLY A 423 -6.59 2.51 23.49
C GLY A 423 -5.71 3.76 23.49
N CYS A 424 -4.47 3.63 23.96
CA CYS A 424 -3.52 4.74 24.06
C CYS A 424 -2.33 4.61 23.08
N GLY A 425 -2.38 3.66 22.15
CA GLY A 425 -1.34 3.43 21.16
C GLY A 425 0.03 3.10 21.75
N SER A 426 1.05 3.11 20.92
CA SER A 426 2.42 2.86 21.34
C SER A 426 2.93 3.89 22.34
N TRP A 427 2.43 5.11 22.30
CA TRP A 427 2.76 6.15 23.29
C TRP A 427 2.38 5.72 24.70
N GLY A 428 1.20 5.16 24.89
CA GLY A 428 0.72 4.64 26.17
C GLY A 428 1.12 3.19 26.46
N GLY A 429 2.03 2.61 25.66
CA GLY A 429 2.43 1.20 25.78
C GLY A 429 1.29 0.22 25.44
N ASN A 430 0.35 0.63 24.58
CA ASN A 430 -0.82 -0.17 24.21
C ASN A 430 -0.70 -0.73 22.79
N SER A 431 -1.40 -1.84 22.53
CA SER A 431 -1.45 -2.49 21.21
C SER A 431 -2.40 -1.80 20.22
N VAL A 432 -3.27 -0.91 20.68
CA VAL A 432 -4.27 -0.20 19.89
C VAL A 432 -4.31 1.28 20.22
N SER A 433 -4.53 2.11 19.20
CA SER A 433 -4.61 3.57 19.31
C SER A 433 -6.02 4.13 19.26
N ASP A 434 -7.02 3.29 19.00
CA ASP A 434 -8.40 3.70 18.90
C ASP A 434 -9.28 3.09 20.00
N ASN A 435 -10.55 3.45 19.98
CA ASN A 435 -11.53 2.91 20.90
C ASN A 435 -11.75 1.42 20.61
N VAL A 436 -11.52 0.55 21.59
CA VAL A 436 -11.67 -0.89 21.41
C VAL A 436 -13.12 -1.28 21.18
N GLY A 437 -13.36 -2.05 20.13
CA GLY A 437 -14.69 -2.53 19.74
C GLY A 437 -14.61 -3.88 19.04
N VAL A 438 -15.67 -4.27 18.36
CA VAL A 438 -15.82 -5.61 17.73
C VAL A 438 -14.71 -5.96 16.75
N LYS A 439 -14.18 -4.99 16.00
CA LYS A 439 -13.09 -5.24 15.03
C LYS A 439 -11.80 -5.79 15.67
N HIS A 440 -11.56 -5.47 16.94
CA HIS A 440 -10.38 -5.89 17.69
C HIS A 440 -10.50 -7.31 18.30
N LEU A 441 -11.69 -7.88 18.23
CA LEU A 441 -12.00 -9.20 18.77
C LEU A 441 -12.30 -10.24 17.65
N LEU A 442 -11.77 -9.98 16.47
CA LEU A 442 -11.90 -10.87 15.31
C LEU A 442 -10.52 -11.18 14.72
N ASN A 443 -10.31 -12.43 14.37
CA ASN A 443 -9.28 -12.83 13.43
C ASN A 443 -9.83 -12.68 12.01
N ILE A 444 -9.11 -11.98 11.15
CA ILE A 444 -9.51 -11.80 9.76
C ILE A 444 -8.63 -12.66 8.87
N LYS A 445 -9.27 -13.66 8.23
CA LYS A 445 -8.64 -14.46 7.18
C LYS A 445 -8.86 -13.79 5.84
N THR A 446 -7.81 -13.65 5.05
CA THR A 446 -7.90 -13.16 3.68
C THR A 446 -7.78 -14.34 2.72
N VAL A 447 -8.81 -14.54 1.91
CA VAL A 447 -8.77 -15.44 0.75
C VAL A 447 -8.44 -14.57 -0.46
N ALA A 448 -7.34 -14.87 -1.10
CA ALA A 448 -6.91 -14.18 -2.31
C ALA A 448 -7.00 -15.15 -3.49
N GLU A 449 -7.85 -14.85 -4.44
CA GLU A 449 -7.98 -15.61 -5.68
C GLU A 449 -6.97 -15.06 -6.70
N ARG A 450 -6.35 -15.96 -7.46
CA ARG A 450 -5.48 -15.54 -8.54
C ARG A 450 -6.28 -14.70 -9.55
N ARG A 451 -5.72 -13.55 -9.91
CA ARG A 451 -6.25 -12.69 -10.97
C ARG A 451 -5.15 -12.44 -11.99
N GLU A 452 -5.54 -12.39 -13.25
CA GLU A 452 -4.65 -11.93 -14.31
C GLU A 452 -4.45 -10.42 -14.21
N ASN A 453 -3.25 -9.97 -14.61
CA ASN A 453 -2.99 -8.53 -14.71
C ASN A 453 -3.86 -7.94 -15.82
N MET A 454 -4.38 -6.74 -15.60
CA MET A 454 -5.00 -5.98 -16.67
C MET A 454 -3.92 -5.60 -17.69
N LEU A 455 -4.18 -5.88 -18.94
CA LEU A 455 -3.33 -5.54 -20.08
C LEU A 455 -3.98 -4.40 -20.86
N TRP A 456 -3.14 -3.62 -21.55
CA TRP A 456 -3.60 -2.61 -22.48
C TRP A 456 -2.80 -2.68 -23.75
N PHE A 457 -3.32 -2.11 -24.84
CA PHE A 457 -2.64 -1.95 -26.10
C PHE A 457 -2.48 -0.45 -26.38
N ARG A 458 -1.25 0.01 -26.58
CA ARG A 458 -0.93 1.40 -26.95
C ARG A 458 -0.16 1.45 -28.26
N ALA A 459 -0.54 2.40 -29.09
CA ALA A 459 0.08 2.69 -30.38
C ALA A 459 0.06 4.21 -30.61
N PRO A 460 0.82 4.75 -31.58
CA PRO A 460 0.67 6.15 -31.97
C PRO A 460 -0.77 6.52 -32.30
N GLU A 461 -1.13 7.79 -32.11
CA GLU A 461 -2.46 8.29 -32.46
C GLU A 461 -2.80 8.02 -33.93
N LYS A 462 -1.77 8.10 -34.81
CA LYS A 462 -1.87 7.82 -36.23
C LYS A 462 -0.61 7.18 -36.80
N VAL A 463 -0.80 6.25 -37.70
CA VAL A 463 0.26 5.65 -38.51
C VAL A 463 -0.10 5.81 -39.97
N TYR A 464 0.62 6.69 -40.68
CA TYR A 464 0.49 6.84 -42.12
C TYR A 464 1.33 5.80 -42.83
N ILE A 465 0.75 5.14 -43.82
CA ILE A 465 1.37 4.02 -44.54
C ILE A 465 1.18 4.23 -46.05
N LYS A 466 2.16 3.95 -46.84
CA LYS A 466 2.21 3.95 -48.31
C LYS A 466 3.27 4.91 -48.83
N LYS A 467 3.79 4.54 -49.98
CA LYS A 467 4.64 5.42 -50.79
C LYS A 467 3.97 6.76 -51.05
N GLY A 468 4.67 7.85 -50.77
CA GLY A 468 4.20 9.20 -50.97
C GLY A 468 3.20 9.71 -49.92
N CYS A 469 3.08 9.08 -48.77
CA CYS A 469 2.17 9.55 -47.71
C CYS A 469 2.73 10.75 -46.89
N LEU A 470 4.02 11.05 -46.99
CA LEU A 470 4.67 12.11 -46.23
C LEU A 470 3.97 13.48 -46.36
N PRO A 471 3.72 14.03 -47.61
CA PRO A 471 3.11 15.36 -47.69
C PRO A 471 1.68 15.39 -47.13
N VAL A 472 0.95 14.28 -47.25
CA VAL A 472 -0.41 14.16 -46.69
C VAL A 472 -0.39 14.16 -45.16
N ALA A 473 0.53 13.42 -44.59
CA ALA A 473 0.68 13.35 -43.12
C ALA A 473 1.15 14.69 -42.52
N LEU A 474 2.11 15.33 -43.19
CA LEU A 474 2.62 16.63 -42.70
C LEU A 474 1.59 17.77 -42.85
N ASP A 475 0.64 17.68 -43.81
CA ASP A 475 -0.40 18.70 -43.96
C ASP A 475 -1.29 18.84 -42.71
N GLU A 476 -1.38 17.79 -41.85
CA GLU A 476 -2.07 17.85 -40.56
C GLU A 476 -1.42 18.84 -39.57
N LEU A 477 -0.12 19.07 -39.68
CA LEU A 477 0.56 20.04 -38.86
C LEU A 477 -0.06 21.45 -39.00
N ARG A 478 -0.41 21.82 -40.23
CA ARG A 478 -1.09 23.08 -40.49
C ARG A 478 -2.60 23.00 -40.28
N SER A 479 -3.25 21.97 -40.88
CA SER A 479 -4.70 21.92 -40.96
C SER A 479 -5.40 21.55 -39.67
N VAL A 480 -4.75 20.77 -38.82
CA VAL A 480 -5.32 20.24 -37.55
C VAL A 480 -4.66 20.86 -36.33
N ARG A 481 -3.33 20.97 -36.34
CA ARG A 481 -2.57 21.36 -35.14
C ARG A 481 -2.16 22.83 -35.05
N GLY A 482 -2.13 23.53 -36.22
CA GLY A 482 -1.74 24.93 -36.30
C GLY A 482 -0.28 25.17 -35.93
N ALA A 483 0.59 24.17 -36.17
CA ALA A 483 2.00 24.20 -35.89
C ALA A 483 2.71 25.41 -36.53
N LYS A 484 3.71 25.95 -35.81
CA LYS A 484 4.48 27.13 -36.25
C LYS A 484 5.96 26.84 -36.39
N LYS A 485 6.50 25.90 -35.63
CA LYS A 485 7.93 25.64 -35.57
C LYS A 485 8.20 24.13 -35.50
N ALA A 486 8.91 23.60 -36.46
CA ALA A 486 9.30 22.19 -36.50
C ALA A 486 10.82 22.02 -36.31
N PHE A 487 11.21 21.10 -35.44
CA PHE A 487 12.60 20.73 -35.23
C PHE A 487 12.85 19.31 -35.75
N ILE A 488 13.75 19.19 -36.71
CA ILE A 488 14.05 17.91 -37.36
C ILE A 488 15.29 17.32 -36.72
N VAL A 489 15.24 16.03 -36.32
CA VAL A 489 16.34 15.28 -35.75
C VAL A 489 16.71 14.15 -36.69
N THR A 490 17.98 14.09 -37.12
CA THR A 490 18.49 13.09 -38.06
C THR A 490 19.98 12.86 -37.90
N ASP A 491 20.55 11.93 -38.65
CA ASP A 491 21.99 11.74 -38.73
C ASP A 491 22.65 12.50 -39.92
N THR A 492 23.97 12.57 -39.87
CA THR A 492 24.78 13.29 -40.83
C THR A 492 24.63 12.74 -42.28
N PHE A 493 24.53 11.39 -42.41
CA PHE A 493 24.42 10.76 -43.71
C PHE A 493 23.10 11.13 -44.38
N LEU A 494 22.00 11.01 -43.68
CA LEU A 494 20.66 11.34 -44.22
C LEU A 494 20.54 12.82 -44.58
N TYR A 495 21.09 13.68 -43.74
CA TYR A 495 21.10 15.12 -43.99
C TYR A 495 21.90 15.48 -45.24
N GLN A 496 23.13 14.99 -45.35
CA GLN A 496 24.01 15.28 -46.49
C GLN A 496 23.51 14.70 -47.81
N ASN A 497 22.76 13.60 -47.76
CA ASN A 497 22.19 12.98 -48.98
C ASN A 497 20.77 13.46 -49.27
N GLY A 498 20.29 14.52 -48.59
CA GLY A 498 19.07 15.22 -48.99
C GLY A 498 17.76 14.55 -48.54
N TYR A 499 17.79 13.58 -47.62
CA TYR A 499 16.58 12.91 -47.13
C TYR A 499 15.67 13.86 -46.33
N THR A 500 16.20 14.94 -45.77
CA THR A 500 15.40 15.98 -45.10
C THR A 500 14.65 16.88 -46.05
N LYS A 501 15.09 16.96 -47.34
CA LYS A 501 14.55 17.91 -48.32
C LYS A 501 13.03 17.77 -48.56
N PRO A 502 12.45 16.57 -48.73
CA PRO A 502 10.99 16.46 -48.88
C PRO A 502 10.20 16.99 -47.68
N ILE A 503 10.80 16.89 -46.45
CA ILE A 503 10.19 17.39 -45.22
C ILE A 503 10.29 18.91 -45.21
N THR A 504 11.50 19.48 -45.41
CA THR A 504 11.73 20.93 -45.36
C THR A 504 10.94 21.66 -46.45
N ASP A 505 10.92 21.14 -47.68
CA ASP A 505 10.12 21.71 -48.80
C ASP A 505 8.62 21.76 -48.43
N LYS A 506 8.10 20.73 -47.75
CA LYS A 506 6.70 20.71 -47.31
C LYS A 506 6.43 21.67 -46.16
N LEU A 507 7.36 21.79 -45.21
CA LEU A 507 7.28 22.77 -44.12
C LEU A 507 7.32 24.21 -44.64
N ASP A 508 8.20 24.49 -45.63
CA ASP A 508 8.27 25.81 -46.30
C ASP A 508 6.96 26.13 -47.01
N GLU A 509 6.40 25.17 -47.75
CA GLU A 509 5.08 25.32 -48.44
C GLU A 509 3.99 25.71 -47.43
N MET A 510 4.05 25.15 -46.25
CA MET A 510 3.07 25.40 -45.18
C MET A 510 3.37 26.66 -44.37
N GLY A 511 4.54 27.30 -44.54
CA GLY A 511 4.98 28.47 -43.77
C GLY A 511 5.36 28.14 -42.33
N ILE A 512 5.80 26.89 -42.04
CA ILE A 512 6.24 26.45 -40.77
C ILE A 512 7.77 26.65 -40.67
N ALA A 513 8.21 27.46 -39.75
CA ALA A 513 9.64 27.69 -39.50
C ALA A 513 10.30 26.37 -39.01
N HIS A 514 11.48 26.04 -39.54
CA HIS A 514 12.13 24.80 -39.18
C HIS A 514 13.65 24.95 -39.05
N THR A 515 14.23 24.02 -38.32
CA THR A 515 15.67 23.82 -38.20
C THR A 515 15.98 22.32 -38.07
N THR A 516 17.23 21.94 -38.28
CA THR A 516 17.62 20.52 -38.29
C THR A 516 18.84 20.29 -37.40
N PHE A 517 18.74 19.36 -36.44
CA PHE A 517 19.85 18.74 -35.79
C PHE A 517 20.23 17.47 -36.57
N PHE A 518 21.41 17.44 -37.13
CA PHE A 518 21.85 16.36 -38.03
C PHE A 518 23.10 15.60 -37.51
N ASN A 519 23.47 15.78 -36.27
CA ASN A 519 24.65 15.16 -35.66
C ASN A 519 24.33 13.96 -34.77
N VAL A 520 23.21 13.30 -35.01
CA VAL A 520 22.94 12.05 -34.26
C VAL A 520 23.98 10.99 -34.61
N GLN A 521 24.61 10.44 -33.58
CA GLN A 521 25.61 9.40 -33.74
C GLN A 521 24.97 8.01 -33.83
N PRO A 522 25.59 7.04 -34.51
CA PRO A 522 25.26 5.62 -34.28
C PRO A 522 25.46 5.32 -32.80
N ASP A 523 24.50 4.60 -32.18
CA ASP A 523 24.50 4.43 -30.70
C ASP A 523 24.58 5.78 -29.94
N PRO A 524 23.50 6.57 -29.95
CA PRO A 524 23.51 7.94 -29.43
C PRO A 524 23.88 7.97 -27.96
N THR A 525 24.76 8.94 -27.60
CA THR A 525 25.22 9.13 -26.23
C THR A 525 24.39 10.13 -25.47
N LEU A 526 24.48 10.13 -24.15
CA LEU A 526 23.82 11.12 -23.28
C LEU A 526 24.31 12.55 -23.62
N GLY A 527 25.61 12.74 -23.90
CA GLY A 527 26.14 14.02 -24.37
C GLY A 527 25.54 14.47 -25.69
N ASN A 528 25.37 13.55 -26.65
CA ASN A 528 24.75 13.83 -27.94
C ASN A 528 23.28 14.28 -27.80
N VAL A 529 22.47 13.60 -26.99
CA VAL A 529 21.07 14.00 -26.79
C VAL A 529 20.93 15.28 -25.97
N THR A 530 21.84 15.52 -25.02
CA THR A 530 21.86 16.78 -24.24
C THR A 530 22.14 17.99 -25.12
N GLU A 531 23.06 17.87 -26.08
CA GLU A 531 23.35 18.93 -27.03
C GLU A 531 22.14 19.23 -27.96
N GLY A 532 21.47 18.17 -28.46
CA GLY A 532 20.22 18.34 -29.21
C GLY A 532 19.11 19.00 -28.40
N ALA A 533 18.97 18.64 -27.13
CA ALA A 533 17.97 19.24 -26.24
C ALA A 533 18.22 20.73 -26.00
N LYS A 534 19.49 21.17 -25.88
CA LYS A 534 19.83 22.60 -25.80
C LYS A 534 19.40 23.36 -27.06
N GLN A 535 19.57 22.77 -28.23
CA GLN A 535 19.14 23.40 -29.49
C GLN A 535 17.62 23.45 -29.61
N LEU A 536 16.91 22.40 -29.15
CA LEU A 536 15.45 22.40 -29.01
C LEU A 536 14.98 23.55 -28.11
N ALA A 537 15.60 23.68 -26.95
CA ALA A 537 15.25 24.72 -25.97
C ALA A 537 15.48 26.13 -26.54
N ALA A 538 16.53 26.33 -27.35
CA ALA A 538 16.84 27.61 -27.99
C ALA A 538 15.83 27.94 -29.11
N PHE A 539 15.41 26.94 -29.90
CA PHE A 539 14.48 27.10 -31.02
C PHE A 539 13.03 27.17 -30.59
N GLN A 540 12.65 26.47 -29.51
CA GLN A 540 11.29 26.36 -28.96
C GLN A 540 10.26 25.87 -30.00
N PRO A 541 10.42 24.63 -30.52
CA PRO A 541 9.47 24.06 -31.47
C PRO A 541 8.17 23.62 -30.79
N ASP A 542 7.10 23.59 -31.56
CA ASP A 542 5.83 22.93 -31.22
C ASP A 542 5.68 21.58 -31.88
N THR A 543 6.65 21.20 -32.71
CA THR A 543 6.70 19.93 -33.42
C THR A 543 8.13 19.40 -33.50
N ILE A 544 8.33 18.12 -33.19
CA ILE A 544 9.60 17.42 -33.39
C ILE A 544 9.40 16.34 -34.45
N ILE A 545 10.30 16.28 -35.44
CA ILE A 545 10.27 15.29 -36.51
C ILE A 545 11.56 14.49 -36.44
N ALA A 546 11.49 13.23 -36.02
CA ALA A 546 12.61 12.31 -36.05
C ALA A 546 12.65 11.57 -37.41
N LEU A 547 13.73 11.72 -38.14
CA LEU A 547 13.95 11.06 -39.44
C LEU A 547 15.17 10.15 -39.36
N GLY A 548 15.01 8.84 -39.49
CA GLY A 548 16.15 7.93 -39.56
C GLY A 548 15.88 6.52 -39.09
N GLY A 549 16.91 5.81 -38.66
CA GLY A 549 16.79 4.53 -38.03
C GLY A 549 16.56 4.66 -36.52
N GLY A 550 16.71 3.57 -35.78
CA GLY A 550 16.50 3.55 -34.31
C GLY A 550 17.29 4.64 -33.60
N SER A 551 18.58 4.81 -33.90
CA SER A 551 19.45 5.80 -33.24
C SER A 551 18.92 7.24 -33.34
N ALA A 552 18.43 7.67 -34.51
CA ALA A 552 17.88 9.00 -34.69
C ALA A 552 16.58 9.19 -33.92
N MET A 553 15.71 8.18 -33.92
CA MET A 553 14.43 8.22 -33.21
C MET A 553 14.62 8.13 -31.69
N ASP A 554 15.50 7.29 -31.22
CA ASP A 554 15.82 7.15 -29.79
C ASP A 554 16.45 8.43 -29.22
N ALA A 555 17.41 9.02 -29.95
CA ALA A 555 17.97 10.31 -29.59
C ALA A 555 16.89 11.40 -29.51
N ALA A 556 16.03 11.47 -30.52
CA ALA A 556 14.96 12.47 -30.58
C ALA A 556 13.95 12.33 -29.43
N LYS A 557 13.59 11.10 -29.04
CA LYS A 557 12.72 10.84 -27.90
C LYS A 557 13.31 11.39 -26.58
N ILE A 558 14.57 11.15 -26.33
CA ILE A 558 15.20 11.66 -25.11
C ILE A 558 15.46 13.18 -25.18
N MET A 559 15.81 13.69 -26.36
CA MET A 559 15.85 15.15 -26.57
C MET A 559 14.48 15.79 -26.29
N TRP A 560 13.39 15.14 -26.68
CA TRP A 560 12.02 15.58 -26.42
C TRP A 560 11.72 15.63 -24.92
N VAL A 561 12.09 14.58 -24.14
CA VAL A 561 11.95 14.58 -22.69
C VAL A 561 12.73 15.74 -22.06
N LEU A 562 14.00 15.87 -22.39
CA LEU A 562 14.86 16.93 -21.82
C LEU A 562 14.42 18.35 -22.24
N TYR A 563 13.74 18.49 -23.34
CA TYR A 563 13.16 19.77 -23.80
C TYR A 563 11.90 20.14 -23.02
N GLU A 564 10.99 19.19 -22.85
CA GLU A 564 9.74 19.43 -22.12
C GLU A 564 9.98 19.49 -20.60
N HIS A 565 10.86 18.62 -20.10
CA HIS A 565 11.15 18.39 -18.68
C HIS A 565 12.66 18.39 -18.41
N PRO A 566 13.28 19.59 -18.41
CA PRO A 566 14.72 19.70 -18.16
C PRO A 566 15.15 19.26 -16.75
N GLU A 567 14.20 19.10 -15.83
CA GLU A 567 14.40 18.57 -14.49
C GLU A 567 14.50 17.04 -14.44
N ALA A 568 14.16 16.32 -15.52
CA ALA A 568 14.17 14.87 -15.54
C ALA A 568 15.60 14.32 -15.46
N ASP A 569 15.84 13.43 -14.48
CA ASP A 569 17.14 12.78 -14.32
C ASP A 569 17.23 11.53 -15.21
N PHE A 570 18.36 11.41 -15.92
CA PHE A 570 18.59 10.30 -16.83
C PHE A 570 18.66 8.94 -16.11
N MET A 571 19.34 8.88 -14.97
CA MET A 571 19.50 7.61 -14.24
C MET A 571 18.19 7.13 -13.60
N ASP A 572 17.34 8.07 -13.18
CA ASP A 572 16.00 7.74 -12.71
C ASP A 572 15.13 7.17 -13.86
N MET A 573 15.21 7.76 -15.06
CA MET A 573 14.55 7.26 -16.26
C MET A 573 15.07 5.87 -16.67
N ALA A 574 16.34 5.61 -16.50
CA ALA A 574 17.01 4.35 -16.84
C ALA A 574 16.80 3.25 -15.77
N MET A 575 16.14 3.57 -14.66
CA MET A 575 15.90 2.60 -13.59
C MET A 575 15.09 1.41 -14.09
N ARG A 576 15.61 0.20 -13.84
CA ARG A 576 14.94 -1.04 -14.21
C ARG A 576 13.62 -1.22 -13.47
N PHE A 577 12.65 -1.80 -14.14
CA PHE A 577 11.38 -2.25 -13.58
C PHE A 577 11.07 -3.70 -14.01
N ILE A 578 10.22 -4.39 -13.28
CA ILE A 578 9.71 -5.72 -13.66
C ILE A 578 8.45 -5.56 -14.52
N ASP A 579 7.56 -4.67 -14.11
CA ASP A 579 6.32 -4.35 -14.82
C ASP A 579 6.26 -2.83 -15.03
N ILE A 580 6.20 -2.39 -16.29
CA ILE A 580 6.14 -0.97 -16.68
C ILE A 580 5.01 -0.21 -15.99
N ARG A 581 3.96 -0.91 -15.57
CA ARG A 581 2.78 -0.35 -14.89
C ARG A 581 3.00 -0.10 -13.40
N LYS A 582 4.10 -0.62 -12.81
CA LYS A 582 4.39 -0.64 -11.36
C LYS A 582 5.82 -0.19 -11.06
N ARG A 583 6.36 0.72 -11.86
CA ARG A 583 7.72 1.21 -11.70
C ARG A 583 7.84 2.24 -10.56
N VAL A 584 9.03 2.35 -10.01
CA VAL A 584 9.34 3.31 -8.93
C VAL A 584 9.36 4.75 -9.47
N TYR A 585 10.06 4.95 -10.59
CA TYR A 585 10.11 6.26 -11.25
C TYR A 585 8.95 6.40 -12.22
N THR A 586 8.25 7.51 -12.16
CA THR A 586 7.18 7.86 -13.12
C THR A 586 7.71 8.90 -14.10
N PHE A 587 7.66 8.61 -15.40
CA PHE A 587 7.99 9.59 -16.42
C PHE A 587 7.05 10.79 -16.36
N PRO A 588 7.57 11.99 -16.62
CA PRO A 588 6.72 13.16 -16.76
C PRO A 588 5.81 12.99 -17.99
N LYS A 589 4.66 13.65 -17.96
CA LYS A 589 3.72 13.62 -19.07
C LYS A 589 4.28 14.35 -20.28
N MET A 590 4.30 13.68 -21.43
CA MET A 590 4.87 14.20 -22.66
C MET A 590 3.80 14.76 -23.61
N GLY A 591 4.25 15.60 -24.55
CA GLY A 591 3.41 16.13 -25.61
C GLY A 591 2.67 17.43 -25.27
N GLU A 592 3.06 18.11 -24.20
CA GLU A 592 2.48 19.40 -23.83
C GLU A 592 3.11 20.58 -24.59
N LYS A 593 4.43 20.51 -24.87
CA LYS A 593 5.15 21.56 -25.62
C LYS A 593 5.30 21.25 -27.10
N ALA A 594 5.53 19.97 -27.44
CA ALA A 594 5.81 19.57 -28.81
C ALA A 594 5.15 18.26 -29.22
N TYR A 595 4.57 18.22 -30.42
CA TYR A 595 4.03 17.01 -31.05
C TYR A 595 5.15 16.21 -31.69
N PHE A 596 5.26 14.92 -31.39
CA PHE A 596 6.36 14.08 -31.86
C PHE A 596 5.96 13.21 -33.05
N ILE A 597 6.69 13.35 -34.18
CA ILE A 597 6.51 12.57 -35.41
C ILE A 597 7.76 11.73 -35.65
N ALA A 598 7.60 10.45 -35.94
CA ALA A 598 8.68 9.54 -36.28
C ALA A 598 8.55 9.05 -37.76
N ILE A 599 9.66 9.16 -38.50
CA ILE A 599 9.75 8.76 -39.93
C ILE A 599 10.92 7.77 -40.06
N PRO A 600 10.66 6.45 -40.14
CA PRO A 600 11.72 5.45 -40.26
C PRO A 600 12.34 5.41 -41.64
N THR A 601 13.65 5.14 -41.71
CA THR A 601 14.40 4.90 -42.96
C THR A 601 14.96 3.49 -43.03
N SER A 602 14.77 2.69 -41.96
CA SER A 602 15.12 1.28 -41.90
C SER A 602 13.91 0.45 -41.53
N ALA A 603 13.85 -0.80 -41.99
CA ALA A 603 12.74 -1.71 -41.72
C ALA A 603 13.20 -2.77 -40.68
N GLY A 604 13.30 -2.40 -39.41
CA GLY A 604 13.80 -3.30 -38.39
C GLY A 604 13.35 -2.92 -37.00
N THR A 605 13.86 -1.80 -36.45
CA THR A 605 13.73 -1.44 -35.04
C THR A 605 12.32 -1.17 -34.55
N GLY A 606 11.41 -0.71 -35.44
CA GLY A 606 10.07 -0.32 -35.04
C GLY A 606 10.00 0.88 -34.07
N SER A 607 11.10 1.64 -33.89
CA SER A 607 11.16 2.73 -32.91
C SER A 607 10.09 3.80 -33.13
N GLU A 608 9.60 3.95 -34.38
CA GLU A 608 8.52 4.86 -34.76
C GLU A 608 7.17 4.57 -34.05
N VAL A 609 7.00 3.36 -33.52
CA VAL A 609 5.76 2.92 -32.86
C VAL A 609 6.01 2.31 -31.47
N THR A 610 7.19 2.54 -30.89
CA THR A 610 7.57 1.93 -29.62
C THR A 610 7.83 2.96 -28.53
N PRO A 611 7.59 2.60 -27.25
CA PRO A 611 7.86 3.43 -26.09
C PRO A 611 9.31 3.30 -25.59
N PHE A 612 10.24 2.86 -26.43
CA PHE A 612 11.63 2.58 -26.06
C PHE A 612 12.60 3.58 -26.67
N ALA A 613 13.71 3.82 -25.96
CA ALA A 613 14.87 4.51 -26.47
C ALA A 613 16.14 3.92 -25.84
N VAL A 614 17.16 3.63 -26.63
CA VAL A 614 18.44 3.12 -26.13
C VAL A 614 19.50 4.20 -26.22
N ILE A 615 20.04 4.59 -25.07
CA ILE A 615 21.06 5.66 -24.96
C ILE A 615 22.30 5.08 -24.28
N THR A 616 23.47 5.45 -24.81
CA THR A 616 24.76 5.08 -24.24
C THR A 616 25.28 6.17 -23.29
N ASP A 617 25.66 5.77 -22.10
CA ASP A 617 26.47 6.65 -21.25
C ASP A 617 27.93 6.55 -21.72
N GLU A 618 28.43 7.63 -22.28
CA GLU A 618 29.79 7.70 -22.81
C GLU A 618 30.88 7.55 -21.75
N ASN A 619 30.57 7.80 -20.48
CA ASN A 619 31.56 7.69 -19.39
C ASN A 619 31.79 6.22 -19.00
N THR A 620 30.75 5.42 -19.04
CA THR A 620 30.76 4.03 -18.61
C THR A 620 30.73 3.04 -19.79
N GLY A 621 30.34 3.48 -20.99
CA GLY A 621 30.09 2.65 -22.17
C GLY A 621 28.84 1.78 -22.05
N VAL A 622 28.03 1.95 -21.02
CA VAL A 622 26.82 1.15 -20.77
C VAL A 622 25.68 1.68 -21.62
N LYS A 623 24.96 0.77 -22.27
CA LYS A 623 23.72 1.06 -22.99
C LYS A 623 22.52 0.88 -22.07
N TYR A 624 21.76 1.93 -21.92
CA TYR A 624 20.55 1.96 -21.10
C TYR A 624 19.30 1.93 -21.99
N PRO A 625 18.51 0.86 -21.96
CA PRO A 625 17.19 0.84 -22.59
C PRO A 625 16.18 1.57 -21.69
N LEU A 626 15.82 2.77 -22.05
CA LEU A 626 14.74 3.53 -21.41
C LEU A 626 13.41 3.08 -22.00
N ALA A 627 12.42 2.89 -21.14
CA ALA A 627 11.11 2.42 -21.56
C ALA A 627 10.01 3.09 -20.76
N ASP A 628 9.16 3.85 -21.43
CA ASP A 628 7.91 4.36 -20.87
C ASP A 628 6.96 4.74 -22.00
N TYR A 629 5.66 4.52 -21.82
CA TYR A 629 4.67 4.87 -22.84
C TYR A 629 4.59 6.38 -23.14
N GLU A 630 5.15 7.22 -22.31
CA GLU A 630 5.30 8.65 -22.57
C GLU A 630 6.32 8.92 -23.71
N LEU A 631 7.22 7.98 -24.01
CA LEU A 631 8.14 8.04 -25.16
C LEU A 631 7.52 7.62 -26.48
N LEU A 632 6.26 7.14 -26.48
CA LEU A 632 5.59 6.70 -27.70
C LEU A 632 5.36 7.91 -28.64
N PRO A 633 5.81 7.86 -29.91
CA PRO A 633 5.52 8.91 -30.85
C PRO A 633 4.02 9.17 -31.02
N ASN A 634 3.64 10.42 -31.23
CA ASN A 634 2.25 10.76 -31.51
C ASN A 634 1.84 10.31 -32.91
N MET A 635 2.73 10.46 -33.90
CA MET A 635 2.48 10.06 -35.30
C MET A 635 3.70 9.30 -35.85
N ALA A 636 3.43 8.24 -36.59
CA ALA A 636 4.43 7.56 -37.42
C ALA A 636 4.10 7.71 -38.92
N ILE A 637 5.11 7.95 -39.73
CA ILE A 637 4.95 8.10 -41.19
C ILE A 637 5.84 7.08 -41.85
N ILE A 638 5.23 6.02 -42.36
CA ILE A 638 5.88 4.88 -43.01
C ILE A 638 5.83 5.10 -44.56
N ASP A 639 6.67 6.00 -45.05
CA ASP A 639 6.76 6.28 -46.49
C ASP A 639 7.86 5.43 -47.12
N THR A 640 7.47 4.59 -48.08
CA THR A 640 8.36 3.65 -48.74
C THR A 640 9.57 4.31 -49.43
N ASP A 641 9.43 5.56 -49.88
CA ASP A 641 10.52 6.29 -50.51
C ASP A 641 11.76 6.43 -49.65
N PHE A 642 11.60 6.53 -48.32
CA PHE A 642 12.72 6.60 -47.38
C PHE A 642 13.45 5.27 -47.19
N HIS A 643 12.86 4.14 -47.58
CA HIS A 643 13.43 2.80 -47.43
C HIS A 643 14.13 2.27 -48.72
N MET A 644 13.89 2.91 -49.90
CA MET A 644 14.35 2.38 -51.17
C MET A 644 15.88 2.27 -51.30
N SER A 645 16.61 3.17 -50.71
CA SER A 645 18.06 3.22 -50.81
C SER A 645 18.83 2.43 -49.73
N ALA A 646 18.14 1.75 -48.82
CA ALA A 646 18.77 0.99 -47.75
C ALA A 646 19.74 -0.08 -48.30
N PRO A 647 21.02 -0.09 -47.89
CA PRO A 647 22.01 -1.04 -48.38
C PRO A 647 21.72 -2.48 -47.92
N LYS A 648 22.27 -3.45 -48.64
CA LYS A 648 22.03 -4.89 -48.38
C LYS A 648 22.34 -5.30 -46.95
N GLY A 649 23.46 -4.83 -46.38
CA GLY A 649 23.83 -5.15 -44.99
C GLY A 649 22.81 -4.62 -43.97
N LEU A 650 22.35 -3.39 -44.14
CA LEU A 650 21.28 -2.83 -43.30
C LEU A 650 19.96 -3.58 -43.49
N THR A 651 19.60 -3.90 -44.73
CA THR A 651 18.37 -4.66 -45.07
C THR A 651 18.38 -6.05 -44.37
N ALA A 652 19.52 -6.76 -44.43
CA ALA A 652 19.68 -8.05 -43.79
C ALA A 652 19.59 -7.97 -42.24
N SER A 653 20.39 -7.08 -41.65
CA SER A 653 20.45 -6.90 -40.22
C SER A 653 19.08 -6.45 -39.64
N SER A 654 18.49 -5.40 -40.20
CA SER A 654 17.19 -4.90 -39.73
C SER A 654 16.03 -5.87 -39.99
N GLY A 655 16.08 -6.62 -41.09
CA GLY A 655 15.04 -7.61 -41.37
C GLY A 655 15.04 -8.79 -40.41
N ILE A 656 16.23 -9.30 -40.04
CA ILE A 656 16.32 -10.36 -39.00
C ILE A 656 16.01 -9.82 -37.59
N ASP A 657 16.34 -8.56 -37.34
CA ASP A 657 15.90 -7.87 -36.10
C ASP A 657 14.36 -7.88 -35.94
N ALA A 658 13.66 -7.53 -37.02
CA ALA A 658 12.18 -7.60 -37.07
C ALA A 658 11.64 -9.03 -36.88
N VAL A 659 12.36 -10.08 -37.38
CA VAL A 659 12.02 -11.48 -37.06
C VAL A 659 12.10 -11.73 -35.55
N THR A 660 13.21 -11.33 -34.93
CA THR A 660 13.41 -11.52 -33.50
C THR A 660 12.37 -10.77 -32.67
N HIS A 661 12.05 -9.51 -33.04
CA HIS A 661 10.99 -8.73 -32.43
C HIS A 661 9.63 -9.47 -32.43
N ALA A 662 9.25 -9.97 -33.60
CA ALA A 662 7.97 -10.66 -33.75
C ALA A 662 7.93 -12.00 -33.01
N VAL A 663 9.01 -12.78 -33.04
CA VAL A 663 9.09 -14.08 -32.34
C VAL A 663 9.09 -13.90 -30.82
N GLU A 664 9.89 -12.96 -30.29
CA GLU A 664 9.91 -12.70 -28.85
C GLU A 664 8.60 -12.10 -28.36
N ALA A 665 8.03 -11.14 -29.08
CA ALA A 665 6.72 -10.57 -28.73
C ALA A 665 5.62 -11.63 -28.68
N TYR A 666 5.62 -12.59 -29.64
CA TYR A 666 4.65 -13.67 -29.69
C TYR A 666 4.77 -14.63 -28.51
N ALA A 667 5.99 -14.90 -28.06
CA ALA A 667 6.27 -15.81 -26.95
C ALA A 667 6.32 -15.13 -25.58
N ALA A 668 6.35 -13.78 -25.53
CA ALA A 668 6.51 -13.04 -24.28
C ALA A 668 5.34 -13.23 -23.31
N MET A 669 5.61 -13.11 -22.00
CA MET A 669 4.59 -13.28 -20.96
C MET A 669 3.45 -12.24 -21.01
N LEU A 670 3.64 -11.12 -21.70
CA LEU A 670 2.63 -10.06 -21.86
C LEU A 670 1.92 -10.11 -23.22
N ALA A 671 2.12 -11.19 -23.99
CA ALA A 671 1.46 -11.38 -25.27
C ALA A 671 -0.07 -11.39 -25.15
N THR A 672 -0.73 -10.87 -26.18
CA THR A 672 -2.20 -10.79 -26.30
C THR A 672 -2.62 -11.11 -27.71
N ASP A 673 -3.91 -11.39 -27.95
CA ASP A 673 -4.46 -11.60 -29.28
C ASP A 673 -4.13 -10.44 -30.26
N TYR A 674 -4.05 -9.20 -29.72
CA TYR A 674 -3.68 -8.02 -30.50
C TYR A 674 -2.21 -8.06 -30.96
N THR A 675 -1.31 -8.37 -30.04
CA THR A 675 0.13 -8.48 -30.34
C THR A 675 0.44 -9.69 -31.18
N ASP A 676 -0.25 -10.79 -30.98
CA ASP A 676 -0.12 -12.04 -31.72
C ASP A 676 -0.46 -11.86 -33.20
N GLY A 677 -1.60 -11.23 -33.48
CA GLY A 677 -2.01 -10.95 -34.87
C GLY A 677 -0.99 -10.10 -35.63
N LEU A 678 -0.41 -9.10 -34.96
CA LEU A 678 0.62 -8.24 -35.54
C LEU A 678 1.94 -8.99 -35.77
N ALA A 679 2.39 -9.77 -34.78
CA ALA A 679 3.62 -10.55 -34.83
C ALA A 679 3.58 -11.61 -35.96
N LEU A 680 2.50 -12.38 -36.04
CA LEU A 680 2.34 -13.41 -37.08
C LEU A 680 2.29 -12.81 -38.46
N GLN A 681 1.56 -11.71 -38.65
CA GLN A 681 1.50 -11.06 -39.95
C GLN A 681 2.85 -10.43 -40.35
N ALA A 682 3.60 -9.89 -39.36
CA ALA A 682 4.96 -9.41 -39.57
C ALA A 682 5.87 -10.53 -40.08
N LEU A 683 5.89 -11.68 -39.38
CA LEU A 683 6.68 -12.85 -39.77
C LEU A 683 6.37 -13.31 -41.18
N LYS A 684 5.10 -13.45 -41.53
CA LYS A 684 4.68 -13.85 -42.85
C LYS A 684 5.21 -12.91 -43.95
N ASN A 685 5.17 -11.61 -43.72
CA ASN A 685 5.71 -10.63 -44.66
C ASN A 685 7.25 -10.73 -44.75
N ILE A 686 7.94 -10.86 -43.61
CA ILE A 686 9.41 -10.90 -43.56
C ILE A 686 9.91 -12.14 -44.34
N PHE A 687 9.40 -13.33 -44.02
CA PHE A 687 9.83 -14.56 -44.70
C PHE A 687 9.63 -14.51 -46.22
N LYS A 688 8.57 -13.83 -46.68
CA LYS A 688 8.29 -13.69 -48.12
C LYS A 688 9.11 -12.58 -48.78
N TYR A 689 9.27 -11.44 -48.16
CA TYR A 689 9.75 -10.22 -48.79
C TYR A 689 11.18 -9.82 -48.44
N LEU A 690 11.74 -10.27 -47.31
CA LEU A 690 13.15 -9.97 -46.92
C LEU A 690 14.15 -10.43 -48.01
N PRO A 691 14.09 -11.65 -48.56
CA PRO A 691 14.99 -12.07 -49.62
C PRO A 691 14.89 -11.17 -50.86
N ARG A 692 13.68 -10.77 -51.24
CA ARG A 692 13.44 -9.86 -52.37
C ARG A 692 14.00 -8.46 -52.13
N ALA A 693 13.76 -7.91 -50.96
CA ALA A 693 14.29 -6.60 -50.56
C ALA A 693 15.83 -6.62 -50.46
N TYR A 694 16.42 -7.72 -50.05
CA TYR A 694 17.87 -7.91 -50.00
C TYR A 694 18.50 -7.97 -51.42
N ASP A 695 17.87 -8.71 -52.34
CA ASP A 695 18.37 -8.85 -53.70
C ASP A 695 18.20 -7.59 -54.57
N ASN A 696 16.99 -7.04 -54.56
CA ASN A 696 16.56 -6.00 -55.50
C ASN A 696 15.90 -4.80 -54.82
N GLY A 697 16.19 -4.53 -53.56
CA GLY A 697 15.48 -3.53 -52.74
C GLY A 697 15.47 -2.10 -53.31
N GLN A 698 16.42 -1.74 -54.18
CA GLN A 698 16.45 -0.42 -54.82
C GLN A 698 15.37 -0.25 -55.89
N THR A 699 14.82 -1.36 -56.39
CA THR A 699 13.82 -1.38 -57.51
C THR A 699 12.54 -2.12 -57.13
N ASP A 700 12.55 -2.94 -56.10
CA ASP A 700 11.39 -3.70 -55.65
C ASP A 700 10.61 -2.94 -54.57
N GLU A 701 9.77 -1.99 -55.03
CA GLU A 701 8.97 -1.15 -54.13
C GLU A 701 8.01 -1.97 -53.28
N GLU A 702 7.42 -3.05 -53.83
CA GLU A 702 6.53 -3.91 -53.01
C GLU A 702 7.28 -4.56 -51.86
N ALA A 703 8.46 -5.10 -52.09
CA ALA A 703 9.24 -5.72 -51.05
C ALA A 703 9.64 -4.70 -49.95
N ARG A 704 10.03 -3.49 -50.35
CA ARG A 704 10.35 -2.41 -49.40
C ARG A 704 9.13 -1.99 -48.56
N GLU A 705 7.99 -1.78 -49.21
CA GLU A 705 6.73 -1.45 -48.52
C GLU A 705 6.35 -2.54 -47.52
N LYS A 706 6.40 -3.81 -47.94
CA LYS A 706 6.03 -4.94 -47.07
C LYS A 706 7.00 -5.14 -45.92
N MET A 707 8.30 -4.89 -46.12
CA MET A 707 9.28 -4.94 -45.06
C MET A 707 9.11 -3.79 -44.05
N ALA A 708 8.86 -2.56 -44.52
CA ALA A 708 8.58 -1.43 -43.65
C ALA A 708 7.34 -1.69 -42.79
N ASN A 709 6.25 -2.15 -43.43
CA ASN A 709 5.03 -2.51 -42.70
C ASN A 709 5.26 -3.64 -41.69
N ALA A 710 6.05 -4.66 -42.05
CA ALA A 710 6.36 -5.77 -41.15
C ALA A 710 7.17 -5.31 -39.91
N ALA A 711 8.16 -4.44 -40.10
CA ALA A 711 8.92 -3.87 -39.00
C ALA A 711 8.04 -3.05 -38.06
N THR A 712 7.16 -2.20 -38.61
CA THR A 712 6.21 -1.43 -37.81
C THR A 712 5.22 -2.33 -37.08
N MET A 713 4.68 -3.39 -37.71
CA MET A 713 3.80 -4.35 -37.03
C MET A 713 4.52 -5.11 -35.89
N ALA A 714 5.76 -5.57 -36.13
CA ALA A 714 6.58 -6.18 -35.09
C ALA A 714 6.88 -5.19 -33.95
N GLY A 715 7.13 -3.92 -34.31
CA GLY A 715 7.28 -2.81 -33.37
C GLY A 715 6.07 -2.62 -32.46
N MET A 716 4.86 -2.56 -33.03
CA MET A 716 3.61 -2.48 -32.26
C MET A 716 3.39 -3.71 -31.38
N ALA A 717 3.76 -4.89 -31.87
CA ALA A 717 3.63 -6.11 -31.08
C ALA A 717 4.53 -6.06 -29.82
N PHE A 718 5.82 -5.83 -29.98
CA PHE A 718 6.71 -5.83 -28.82
C PHE A 718 6.59 -4.58 -27.94
N ALA A 719 6.10 -3.45 -28.46
CA ALA A 719 5.79 -2.28 -27.65
C ALA A 719 4.78 -2.61 -26.53
N ASN A 720 3.93 -3.59 -26.75
CA ASN A 720 2.87 -4.00 -25.84
C ASN A 720 3.14 -5.35 -25.15
N ALA A 721 3.76 -6.32 -25.86
CA ALA A 721 4.13 -7.63 -25.28
C ALA A 721 5.50 -7.64 -24.62
N PHE A 722 6.36 -6.66 -24.90
CA PHE A 722 7.78 -6.61 -24.57
C PHE A 722 8.60 -7.66 -25.37
N LEU A 723 9.87 -7.74 -25.02
CA LEU A 723 10.84 -8.63 -25.62
C LEU A 723 11.32 -9.70 -24.63
N GLY A 724 12.38 -10.38 -24.90
CA GLY A 724 12.92 -11.43 -24.06
C GLY A 724 14.45 -11.41 -23.97
N VAL A 725 14.99 -12.54 -23.55
CA VAL A 725 16.41 -12.71 -23.26
C VAL A 725 17.31 -12.64 -24.53
N CYS A 726 16.72 -12.82 -25.73
CA CYS A 726 17.47 -12.66 -26.98
C CYS A 726 17.97 -11.23 -27.13
N HIS A 727 17.08 -10.26 -27.00
CA HIS A 727 17.44 -8.85 -27.03
C HIS A 727 18.37 -8.46 -25.89
N SER A 728 18.13 -8.95 -24.68
CA SER A 728 19.02 -8.70 -23.53
C SER A 728 20.46 -9.13 -23.83
N MET A 729 20.63 -10.30 -24.40
CA MET A 729 21.95 -10.83 -24.79
C MET A 729 22.54 -10.07 -25.99
N ALA A 730 21.74 -9.74 -26.96
CA ALA A 730 22.17 -8.99 -28.15
C ALA A 730 22.65 -7.58 -27.81
N HIS A 731 22.01 -6.89 -26.87
CA HIS A 731 22.46 -5.58 -26.37
C HIS A 731 23.92 -5.63 -25.89
N LYS A 732 24.30 -6.71 -25.19
CA LYS A 732 25.65 -6.83 -24.63
C LYS A 732 26.67 -7.25 -25.70
N LEU A 733 26.31 -8.12 -26.63
CA LEU A 733 27.15 -8.39 -27.80
C LEU A 733 27.44 -7.12 -28.62
N GLY A 734 26.44 -6.29 -28.83
CA GLY A 734 26.61 -4.99 -29.48
C GLY A 734 27.48 -4.02 -28.68
N ALA A 735 27.30 -3.95 -27.37
CA ALA A 735 28.05 -3.03 -26.50
C ALA A 735 29.52 -3.44 -26.36
N PHE A 736 29.82 -4.73 -26.14
CA PHE A 736 31.15 -5.21 -25.85
C PHE A 736 31.99 -5.55 -27.10
N HIS A 737 31.32 -5.97 -28.19
CA HIS A 737 32.00 -6.47 -29.41
C HIS A 737 31.59 -5.71 -30.68
N HIS A 738 30.85 -4.63 -30.55
CA HIS A 738 30.48 -3.71 -31.65
C HIS A 738 29.75 -4.41 -32.83
N LEU A 739 29.02 -5.50 -32.55
CA LEU A 739 28.17 -6.13 -33.56
C LEU A 739 26.93 -5.27 -33.83
N PRO A 740 26.50 -5.14 -35.11
CA PRO A 740 25.22 -4.52 -35.40
C PRO A 740 24.06 -5.24 -34.66
N HIS A 741 23.13 -4.49 -34.11
CA HIS A 741 22.08 -5.00 -33.23
C HIS A 741 21.31 -6.19 -33.83
N GLY A 742 20.84 -6.08 -35.06
CA GLY A 742 20.11 -7.18 -35.70
C GLY A 742 21.00 -8.41 -36.01
N VAL A 743 22.32 -8.22 -36.19
CA VAL A 743 23.27 -9.34 -36.30
C VAL A 743 23.42 -10.04 -34.95
N ALA A 744 23.56 -9.28 -33.88
CA ALA A 744 23.65 -9.83 -32.53
C ALA A 744 22.38 -10.65 -32.16
N ASN A 745 21.20 -10.13 -32.49
CA ASN A 745 19.95 -10.87 -32.33
C ASN A 745 19.93 -12.16 -33.17
N ALA A 746 20.37 -12.08 -34.44
CA ALA A 746 20.42 -13.23 -35.33
C ALA A 746 21.33 -14.36 -34.82
N LEU A 747 22.42 -14.03 -34.10
CA LEU A 747 23.34 -15.00 -33.53
C LEU A 747 22.77 -15.68 -32.27
N MET A 748 21.87 -15.00 -31.56
CA MET A 748 21.33 -15.51 -30.31
C MET A 748 19.97 -16.22 -30.45
N ILE A 749 19.20 -15.93 -31.48
CA ILE A 749 17.80 -16.35 -31.58
C ILE A 749 17.60 -17.87 -31.52
N GLU A 750 18.46 -18.67 -32.17
CA GLU A 750 18.33 -20.12 -32.13
C GLU A 750 18.47 -20.67 -30.70
N GLU A 751 19.52 -20.24 -30.00
CA GLU A 751 19.77 -20.67 -28.62
C GLU A 751 18.62 -20.28 -27.70
N VAL A 752 18.05 -19.10 -27.89
CA VAL A 752 16.91 -18.61 -27.09
C VAL A 752 15.62 -19.38 -27.41
N LEU A 753 15.37 -19.73 -28.67
CA LEU A 753 14.23 -20.57 -29.04
C LEU A 753 14.29 -21.94 -28.34
N ARG A 754 15.45 -22.60 -28.40
CA ARG A 754 15.68 -23.88 -27.72
C ARG A 754 15.55 -23.76 -26.20
N PHE A 755 16.11 -22.69 -25.64
CA PHE A 755 16.02 -22.40 -24.21
C PHE A 755 14.59 -22.18 -23.72
N ASN A 756 13.81 -21.35 -24.43
CA ASN A 756 12.45 -21.01 -24.04
C ASN A 756 11.44 -22.15 -24.25
N ALA A 757 11.74 -23.09 -25.14
CA ALA A 757 10.85 -24.22 -25.43
C ALA A 757 10.75 -25.28 -24.30
N ALA A 758 11.48 -25.11 -23.21
CA ALA A 758 11.46 -26.03 -22.07
C ALA A 758 10.08 -26.10 -21.42
N GLU A 759 9.50 -27.28 -21.31
CA GLU A 759 8.23 -27.54 -20.60
C GLU A 759 8.40 -27.63 -19.06
N ALA A 760 9.63 -27.91 -18.61
CA ALA A 760 9.99 -28.00 -17.18
C ALA A 760 11.22 -27.13 -16.86
N PRO A 761 11.12 -25.80 -17.00
CA PRO A 761 12.24 -24.90 -16.77
C PRO A 761 12.68 -24.91 -15.30
N ALA A 762 13.95 -24.62 -15.06
CA ALA A 762 14.49 -24.49 -13.70
C ALA A 762 13.81 -23.36 -12.90
N LYS A 763 13.38 -22.31 -13.59
CA LYS A 763 12.69 -21.17 -13.00
C LYS A 763 11.62 -20.62 -13.94
N MET A 764 10.43 -20.34 -13.38
CA MET A 764 9.29 -19.76 -14.08
C MET A 764 9.36 -18.22 -14.09
N GLY A 765 8.69 -17.61 -15.06
CA GLY A 765 8.41 -16.19 -15.06
C GLY A 765 7.46 -15.73 -13.94
N THR A 766 7.33 -14.43 -13.73
CA THR A 766 6.63 -13.84 -12.57
C THR A 766 5.24 -13.26 -12.89
N PHE A 767 4.80 -13.22 -14.15
CA PHE A 767 3.53 -12.63 -14.51
C PHE A 767 2.36 -13.62 -14.31
N SER A 768 1.25 -13.13 -13.75
CA SER A 768 0.11 -13.97 -13.38
C SER A 768 -0.64 -14.56 -14.56
N GLN A 769 -0.58 -13.95 -15.73
CA GLN A 769 -1.19 -14.49 -16.94
C GLN A 769 -0.39 -15.64 -17.56
N TYR A 770 0.87 -15.82 -17.20
CA TYR A 770 1.70 -16.95 -17.61
C TYR A 770 1.63 -18.04 -16.53
N ASP A 771 0.65 -18.92 -16.62
CA ASP A 771 0.29 -19.89 -15.58
C ASP A 771 1.08 -21.22 -15.67
N HIS A 772 1.57 -21.57 -16.85
CA HIS A 772 2.42 -22.74 -17.08
C HIS A 772 3.33 -22.52 -18.31
N PRO A 773 4.46 -23.22 -18.42
CA PRO A 773 5.28 -23.18 -19.62
C PRO A 773 4.52 -23.71 -20.84
N HIS A 774 4.34 -22.85 -21.83
CA HIS A 774 3.65 -23.19 -23.09
C HIS A 774 4.35 -22.61 -24.33
N THR A 775 5.60 -22.15 -24.17
CA THR A 775 6.35 -21.51 -25.26
C THR A 775 6.62 -22.45 -26.42
N LEU A 776 6.82 -23.74 -26.19
CA LEU A 776 6.95 -24.73 -27.26
C LEU A 776 5.73 -24.73 -28.19
N ALA A 777 4.53 -24.74 -27.62
CA ALA A 777 3.28 -24.66 -28.37
C ALA A 777 3.18 -23.33 -29.15
N ARG A 778 3.58 -22.22 -28.54
CA ARG A 778 3.59 -20.89 -29.19
C ARG A 778 4.53 -20.85 -30.41
N TYR A 779 5.68 -21.48 -30.33
CA TYR A 779 6.59 -21.60 -31.48
C TYR A 779 6.05 -22.55 -32.55
N ALA A 780 5.37 -23.61 -32.15
CA ALA A 780 4.67 -24.50 -33.08
C ALA A 780 3.55 -23.78 -33.85
N GLU A 781 2.80 -22.90 -33.21
CA GLU A 781 1.79 -22.05 -33.86
C GLU A 781 2.40 -21.12 -34.91
N ILE A 782 3.58 -20.53 -34.66
CA ILE A 782 4.31 -19.74 -35.66
C ILE A 782 4.65 -20.63 -36.89
N ALA A 783 5.16 -21.83 -36.64
CA ALA A 783 5.49 -22.77 -37.73
C ALA A 783 4.26 -23.17 -38.57
N ASP A 784 3.14 -23.43 -37.92
CA ASP A 784 1.88 -23.70 -38.58
C ASP A 784 1.39 -22.50 -39.42
N TYR A 785 1.46 -21.30 -38.87
CA TYR A 785 1.06 -20.08 -39.56
C TYR A 785 1.91 -19.79 -40.82
N LEU A 786 3.20 -20.11 -40.72
CA LEU A 786 4.13 -19.97 -41.84
C LEU A 786 4.09 -21.16 -42.81
N GLY A 787 3.35 -22.25 -42.51
CA GLY A 787 3.22 -23.43 -43.33
C GLY A 787 4.48 -24.28 -43.42
N LEU A 788 5.28 -24.32 -42.34
CA LEU A 788 6.58 -25.02 -42.29
C LEU A 788 6.47 -26.54 -42.09
N GLY A 789 5.29 -27.03 -41.69
CA GLY A 789 5.01 -28.43 -41.42
C GLY A 789 5.59 -28.91 -40.10
N GLY A 790 5.43 -30.21 -39.85
CA GLY A 790 5.76 -30.89 -38.59
C GLY A 790 4.53 -31.58 -37.99
N LYS A 791 4.73 -32.71 -37.33
CA LYS A 791 3.64 -33.50 -36.70
C LYS A 791 3.53 -33.27 -35.21
N THR A 792 4.63 -32.95 -34.55
CA THR A 792 4.68 -32.60 -33.14
C THR A 792 5.17 -31.17 -32.98
N ASP A 793 4.98 -30.59 -31.80
CA ASP A 793 5.42 -29.24 -31.52
C ASP A 793 6.95 -29.13 -31.56
N GLU A 794 7.67 -30.17 -31.18
CA GLU A 794 9.13 -30.25 -31.28
C GLU A 794 9.57 -30.26 -32.76
N GLU A 795 8.94 -31.06 -33.63
CA GLU A 795 9.23 -31.06 -35.05
C GLU A 795 8.95 -29.69 -35.68
N LYS A 796 7.88 -29.02 -35.26
CA LYS A 796 7.51 -27.68 -35.73
C LYS A 796 8.53 -26.64 -35.28
N LEU A 797 9.00 -26.73 -34.03
CA LEU A 797 10.07 -25.87 -33.50
C LEU A 797 11.36 -26.04 -34.33
N GLU A 798 11.79 -27.28 -34.59
CA GLU A 798 12.98 -27.52 -35.42
C GLU A 798 12.81 -26.97 -36.84
N ASN A 799 11.62 -27.10 -37.45
CA ASN A 799 11.31 -26.52 -38.72
C ASN A 799 11.32 -24.98 -38.69
N LEU A 800 10.85 -24.36 -37.63
CA LEU A 800 10.93 -22.91 -37.45
C LEU A 800 12.40 -22.44 -37.33
N ILE A 801 13.19 -23.08 -36.51
CA ILE A 801 14.62 -22.81 -36.36
C ILE A 801 15.35 -22.96 -37.69
N LYS A 802 15.09 -24.04 -38.43
CA LYS A 802 15.66 -24.29 -39.75
C LYS A 802 15.28 -23.18 -40.74
N ALA A 803 14.01 -22.78 -40.78
CA ALA A 803 13.55 -21.71 -41.66
C ALA A 803 14.20 -20.36 -41.34
N ILE A 804 14.37 -20.03 -40.02
CA ILE A 804 15.08 -18.83 -39.59
C ILE A 804 16.55 -18.90 -40.02
N ASN A 805 17.24 -20.03 -39.85
CA ASN A 805 18.63 -20.19 -40.24
C ASN A 805 18.82 -20.11 -41.76
N GLU A 806 17.91 -20.71 -42.53
CA GLU A 806 17.91 -20.59 -43.99
C GLU A 806 17.73 -19.13 -44.43
N LEU A 807 16.83 -18.39 -43.78
CA LEU A 807 16.62 -16.97 -44.03
C LEU A 807 17.88 -16.15 -43.70
N LYS A 808 18.53 -16.41 -42.53
CA LYS A 808 19.79 -15.77 -42.13
C LYS A 808 20.89 -16.00 -43.16
N ALA A 809 21.11 -17.25 -43.55
CA ALA A 809 22.08 -17.61 -44.59
C ALA A 809 21.77 -16.93 -45.96
N ARG A 810 20.50 -16.89 -46.32
CA ARG A 810 20.04 -16.29 -47.59
C ARG A 810 20.37 -14.79 -47.72
N VAL A 811 20.39 -14.08 -46.56
CA VAL A 811 20.71 -12.65 -46.52
C VAL A 811 22.14 -12.37 -46.02
N GLY A 812 23.00 -13.38 -45.97
CA GLY A 812 24.42 -13.23 -45.72
C GLY A 812 24.81 -13.04 -44.26
N ILE A 813 23.98 -13.42 -43.29
CA ILE A 813 24.31 -13.46 -41.86
C ILE A 813 25.15 -14.70 -41.59
N LYS A 814 26.24 -14.55 -40.91
CA LYS A 814 27.14 -15.64 -40.52
C LYS A 814 26.61 -16.48 -39.36
N GLU A 815 27.12 -17.69 -39.19
CA GLU A 815 26.52 -18.70 -38.34
C GLU A 815 26.85 -18.47 -36.86
N THR A 816 28.11 -18.12 -36.54
CA THR A 816 28.61 -18.03 -35.15
C THR A 816 29.16 -16.64 -34.82
N ILE A 817 29.27 -16.33 -33.54
CA ILE A 817 29.91 -15.10 -33.06
C ILE A 817 31.40 -15.09 -33.50
N LYS A 818 32.08 -16.23 -33.49
CA LYS A 818 33.47 -16.38 -33.91
C LYS A 818 33.69 -16.03 -35.39
N ASP A 819 32.73 -16.33 -36.26
CA ASP A 819 32.81 -16.03 -37.69
C ASP A 819 32.89 -14.53 -38.00
N TYR A 820 32.44 -13.66 -37.08
CA TYR A 820 32.57 -12.20 -37.18
C TYR A 820 33.96 -11.69 -36.78
N GLY A 821 34.93 -12.60 -36.47
CA GLY A 821 36.30 -12.22 -36.15
C GLY A 821 36.52 -11.74 -34.73
N ILE A 822 35.60 -12.05 -33.82
CA ILE A 822 35.74 -11.76 -32.41
C ILE A 822 36.76 -12.68 -31.79
N ASP A 823 37.78 -12.11 -31.14
CA ASP A 823 38.84 -12.89 -30.48
C ASP A 823 38.26 -13.69 -29.31
N GLU A 824 38.60 -14.99 -29.29
CA GLU A 824 38.11 -15.94 -28.28
C GLU A 824 38.48 -15.52 -26.87
N LYS A 825 39.72 -15.05 -26.69
CA LYS A 825 40.19 -14.65 -25.36
C LYS A 825 39.45 -13.39 -24.88
N ASP A 826 39.30 -12.35 -25.74
CA ASP A 826 38.55 -11.14 -25.40
C ASP A 826 37.08 -11.45 -25.11
N PHE A 827 36.49 -12.38 -25.88
CA PHE A 827 35.12 -12.83 -25.60
C PHE A 827 34.94 -13.49 -24.23
N LEU A 828 35.86 -14.43 -23.89
CA LEU A 828 35.82 -15.15 -22.62
C LEU A 828 36.14 -14.24 -21.42
N ASP A 829 37.07 -13.28 -21.58
CA ASP A 829 37.40 -12.32 -20.52
C ASP A 829 36.23 -11.38 -20.15
N ARG A 830 35.34 -11.11 -21.11
CA ARG A 830 34.16 -10.25 -20.93
C ARG A 830 32.86 -11.01 -20.67
N LEU A 831 32.89 -12.33 -20.77
CA LEU A 831 31.67 -13.16 -20.78
C LEU A 831 30.85 -13.00 -19.49
N ASP A 832 31.48 -12.97 -18.33
CA ASP A 832 30.77 -12.87 -17.05
C ASP A 832 30.11 -11.51 -16.88
N ASP A 833 30.73 -10.43 -17.32
CA ASP A 833 30.15 -9.09 -17.33
C ASP A 833 28.94 -9.01 -18.30
N MET A 834 29.05 -9.62 -19.48
CA MET A 834 27.94 -9.71 -20.43
C MET A 834 26.77 -10.49 -19.86
N VAL A 835 27.03 -11.60 -19.17
CA VAL A 835 26.01 -12.44 -18.52
C VAL A 835 25.27 -11.68 -17.43
N GLU A 836 26.00 -11.02 -16.53
CA GLU A 836 25.39 -10.25 -15.44
C GLU A 836 24.53 -9.10 -15.98
N GLN A 837 25.06 -8.34 -16.94
CA GLN A 837 24.31 -7.24 -17.55
C GLN A 837 23.12 -7.72 -18.40
N ALA A 838 23.20 -8.86 -19.07
CA ALA A 838 22.08 -9.43 -19.81
C ALA A 838 20.98 -9.93 -18.86
N PHE A 839 21.36 -10.53 -17.74
CA PHE A 839 20.41 -10.93 -16.71
C PHE A 839 19.67 -9.72 -16.14
N ASP A 840 20.37 -8.61 -15.93
CA ASP A 840 19.80 -7.36 -15.41
C ASP A 840 19.22 -6.43 -16.50
N ASP A 841 19.17 -6.86 -17.75
CA ASP A 841 18.58 -6.07 -18.83
C ASP A 841 17.05 -5.99 -18.71
N GLN A 842 16.47 -4.86 -19.16
CA GLN A 842 15.03 -4.59 -19.10
C GLN A 842 14.18 -5.64 -19.82
N CYS A 843 14.70 -6.20 -20.93
CA CYS A 843 13.96 -7.17 -21.75
C CYS A 843 13.85 -8.55 -21.09
N THR A 844 14.80 -8.93 -20.23
CA THR A 844 14.82 -10.26 -19.58
C THR A 844 13.56 -10.53 -18.75
N GLY A 845 12.95 -9.49 -18.18
CA GLY A 845 11.80 -9.62 -17.29
C GLY A 845 10.53 -10.17 -17.97
N ALA A 846 10.35 -9.98 -19.26
CA ALA A 846 9.20 -10.46 -20.03
C ALA A 846 9.43 -11.81 -20.72
N ASN A 847 10.63 -12.38 -20.59
CA ASN A 847 10.95 -13.68 -21.20
C ASN A 847 10.11 -14.81 -20.57
N PRO A 848 9.52 -15.73 -21.36
CA PRO A 848 8.63 -16.76 -20.84
C PRO A 848 9.30 -17.77 -19.89
N ARG A 849 10.61 -17.99 -20.05
CA ARG A 849 11.44 -18.73 -19.12
C ARG A 849 12.37 -17.76 -18.42
N TYR A 850 12.34 -17.72 -17.07
CA TYR A 850 13.23 -16.87 -16.29
C TYR A 850 14.64 -17.49 -16.31
N PRO A 851 15.65 -16.82 -16.92
CA PRO A 851 16.97 -17.44 -17.08
C PRO A 851 17.78 -17.37 -15.81
N LEU A 852 18.59 -18.40 -15.57
CA LEU A 852 19.70 -18.33 -14.62
C LEU A 852 20.94 -17.74 -15.33
N MET A 853 21.82 -17.06 -14.60
CA MET A 853 23.06 -16.51 -15.17
C MET A 853 23.91 -17.60 -15.83
N SER A 854 23.95 -18.80 -15.24
CA SER A 854 24.63 -19.95 -15.83
C SER A 854 24.05 -20.41 -17.16
N GLU A 855 22.75 -20.26 -17.35
CA GLU A 855 22.06 -20.59 -18.59
C GLU A 855 22.33 -19.53 -19.68
N ILE A 856 22.34 -18.25 -19.31
CA ILE A 856 22.75 -17.15 -20.21
C ILE A 856 24.19 -17.36 -20.67
N LYS A 857 25.09 -17.70 -19.75
CA LYS A 857 26.49 -18.02 -20.05
C LYS A 857 26.60 -19.15 -21.06
N GLN A 858 25.82 -20.22 -20.86
CA GLN A 858 25.82 -21.36 -21.77
C GLN A 858 25.31 -20.98 -23.16
N MET A 859 24.26 -20.19 -23.28
CA MET A 859 23.74 -19.73 -24.56
C MET A 859 24.76 -18.86 -25.31
N TYR A 860 25.52 -18.00 -24.64
CA TYR A 860 26.61 -17.24 -25.25
C TYR A 860 27.73 -18.15 -25.76
N LEU A 861 28.17 -19.14 -24.96
CA LEU A 861 29.19 -20.10 -25.38
C LEU A 861 28.73 -20.93 -26.58
N ASN A 862 27.47 -21.37 -26.58
CA ASN A 862 26.90 -22.11 -27.70
C ASN A 862 26.93 -21.30 -28.99
N ALA A 863 26.45 -20.05 -28.94
CA ALA A 863 26.43 -19.14 -30.09
C ALA A 863 27.85 -18.77 -30.56
N PHE A 864 28.86 -18.79 -29.67
CA PHE A 864 30.25 -18.56 -30.04
C PHE A 864 30.86 -19.75 -30.77
N TYR A 865 30.64 -21.00 -30.27
CA TYR A 865 31.25 -22.21 -30.78
C TYR A 865 30.43 -23.01 -31.80
N GLY A 866 29.19 -22.60 -32.05
CA GLY A 866 28.25 -23.33 -32.93
C GLY A 866 27.72 -24.63 -32.32
N SER A 867 27.63 -24.69 -31.00
CA SER A 867 26.92 -25.76 -30.27
C SER A 867 25.51 -25.30 -29.91
N HIS A 868 24.65 -26.22 -29.46
CA HIS A 868 23.28 -25.91 -29.17
C HIS A 868 22.89 -26.23 -27.73
N PHE A 869 21.94 -25.45 -27.18
CA PHE A 869 21.39 -25.70 -25.86
C PHE A 869 20.71 -27.09 -25.85
N ALA A 870 21.15 -27.94 -24.95
CA ALA A 870 20.56 -29.26 -24.74
C ALA A 870 19.70 -29.24 -23.50
N GLU A 871 18.42 -29.50 -23.70
CA GLU A 871 17.47 -29.61 -22.60
C GLU A 871 17.87 -30.77 -21.68
N THR A 872 17.87 -30.52 -20.36
CA THR A 872 17.93 -31.62 -19.39
C THR A 872 16.65 -32.44 -19.54
N LYS A 873 16.77 -33.71 -19.90
CA LYS A 873 15.67 -34.65 -20.10
C LYS A 873 14.72 -34.60 -18.90
N LYS A 874 13.41 -34.53 -19.16
CA LYS A 874 12.37 -34.67 -18.11
C LYS A 874 12.76 -35.81 -17.17
N PRO A 875 12.67 -35.63 -15.83
CA PRO A 875 12.73 -36.77 -14.92
C PRO A 875 11.60 -37.72 -15.32
N THR A 876 11.93 -38.90 -15.77
CA THR A 876 10.92 -39.92 -16.03
C THR A 876 10.20 -40.22 -14.71
N ALA A 877 8.90 -40.43 -14.74
CA ALA A 877 8.06 -40.74 -13.57
C ALA A 877 8.58 -41.92 -12.71
N ALA A 878 9.55 -42.68 -13.20
CA ALA A 878 10.22 -43.75 -12.50
C ALA A 878 11.32 -43.28 -11.51
N ALA A 879 11.67 -41.99 -11.47
CA ALA A 879 12.65 -41.43 -10.56
C ALA A 879 12.10 -40.74 -9.32
N VAL A 880 10.79 -40.76 -9.13
CA VAL A 880 10.18 -40.35 -7.86
C VAL A 880 10.35 -41.54 -6.89
N ALA A 881 11.46 -41.54 -6.15
CA ALA A 881 11.61 -42.46 -5.03
C ALA A 881 10.45 -42.27 -4.06
N GLU A 882 9.87 -43.38 -3.59
CA GLU A 882 8.87 -43.34 -2.50
C GLU A 882 9.42 -42.48 -1.35
N PRO A 883 8.57 -41.62 -0.74
CA PRO A 883 9.01 -40.85 0.41
C PRO A 883 9.50 -41.80 1.50
N ALA A 884 10.75 -41.59 1.93
CA ALA A 884 11.33 -42.31 3.04
C ALA A 884 10.37 -42.17 4.24
N LYS A 885 9.93 -43.31 4.78
CA LYS A 885 9.16 -43.34 6.03
C LYS A 885 10.02 -42.67 7.10
N ILE A 886 9.54 -41.56 7.62
CA ILE A 886 10.08 -40.97 8.82
C ILE A 886 9.67 -41.91 9.98
N ASP A 887 10.52 -42.81 10.35
CA ASP A 887 10.43 -43.55 11.60
C ASP A 887 10.82 -42.60 12.74
N ASP A 888 9.91 -42.48 13.67
CA ASP A 888 9.99 -41.95 15.02
C ASP A 888 11.37 -41.51 15.52
N VAL A 889 11.53 -40.17 15.66
CA VAL A 889 12.47 -39.63 16.63
C VAL A 889 11.66 -39.14 17.84
N LYS A 890 11.86 -39.85 18.96
CA LYS A 890 11.33 -39.53 20.31
C LYS A 890 11.70 -38.13 20.78
#